data_82fda875f9c0dfa9163783b14ad3408d
#
_entry.id   82fda875f9c0dfa9163783b14ad3408d
#
_cell.length_a   1.000
_cell.length_b   1.000
_cell.length_c   1.000
_cell.angle_alpha   90.00
_cell.angle_beta   90.00
_cell.angle_gamma   90.00
#
_symmetry.space_group_name_H-M   'P 1'
#
loop_
_entity.id
_entity.type
_entity.pdbx_description
1 polymer ?
#
loop_
_entity_poly.entity_id
_entity_poly.type
_entity_poly.pdbx_seq_one_letter_code
_entity_poly.pdbx_strand_id
1 'polypeptide(L)'
;SLTGNSSGCYNSSSVSGNSTAGGIMGSASSERTVGVVEYCYNIGAVTVRQQDSSVGGITGASAHRYNISNCLNCGKITGNGKNVGGIAGSTDSNYMNFIGNCYYNSDLNNAGVGEGASDKVIPLTTSQLCGALPEGLDSASWKEGSVDTSTAKATQGRFGTATGTYINLTKVADIKETKTAPVPVYNYVTTNGDDWDIYTLITTAEEFAAIGQDRDETKWSANYVLGNDIDVSGVQLSSIGDPGTPYTGKFSGDGHTISHVDMTKENDVYSSGLFAQIGYTQNQLSESGKVMLLAANGVIASNTEAGGICESLSVGEIYGCSFTGTVKGYTAGGICGNVGQYTKISQCFFAGDVQGKDSAAGICGYSPFKVIDHCISIAAVTSDEDCAGIVNSGDYGTTNCYFNNDVYDVKEEEEGKRGRSTLQLTSPDFFEKLIKDEDFNPDIWTKKANDKENGIAYYPSLGENNAVGVNYTTGLQFERADTNTPTYGQDITFNAKALVNFVTDEQLISAEDTDGSFEIRIGDTPVVSAADFKNGIATYKAQTVGETTFTLVYTGTNSSFFPEQTTKDLTVNIAPTALTAEGDGIASGTYGTKLSGLTVNGLTAKLGNNVIDGSWKIDGDEIPYVSDSETYTATFVPEHPEYYQTLTASVKLRIQPASAWNLEDLKLQYSWAAKEERAVQIPGLPEDLGKTVMTVITREDSENILAADSEVEYSEGKLIFTLGENTVEDIGKTATLSVELQSQNYENFYVGVHILRTAKADREDTPDPDAFDMTFTVSGNDLAAQITTDRTHVEF
;
A
#
# COMPACT_ATOMS: atom_id res chain seq x y z
N SER A 1 -34.24 27.56 -44.14
CA SER A 1 -34.49 29.01 -44.31
C SER A 1 -35.94 29.30 -44.08
N LEU A 2 -36.25 30.11 -43.10
CA LEU A 2 -37.57 30.63 -42.87
C LEU A 2 -37.77 31.91 -43.66
N THR A 3 -38.86 31.98 -44.36
CA THR A 3 -39.32 33.21 -45.17
C THR A 3 -40.48 33.88 -44.46
N GLY A 4 -40.34 34.15 -43.12
CA GLY A 4 -41.42 34.69 -42.33
C GLY A 4 -40.94 35.57 -41.17
N ASN A 5 -41.86 36.07 -40.41
CA ASN A 5 -41.56 36.82 -39.18
C ASN A 5 -41.40 35.88 -37.98
N SER A 6 -40.43 36.11 -37.17
CA SER A 6 -40.21 35.38 -35.90
C SER A 6 -40.20 36.43 -34.76
N SER A 7 -41.16 36.32 -33.84
CA SER A 7 -41.25 37.24 -32.72
C SER A 7 -41.54 36.43 -31.44
N GLY A 8 -40.92 36.83 -30.34
CA GLY A 8 -41.13 36.24 -29.04
C GLY A 8 -40.56 34.81 -28.91
N CYS A 9 -39.57 34.46 -29.69
CA CYS A 9 -38.91 33.13 -29.67
C CYS A 9 -37.72 33.08 -28.73
N TYR A 10 -37.50 31.93 -28.13
CA TYR A 10 -36.27 31.74 -27.35
C TYR A 10 -35.64 30.36 -27.61
N ASN A 11 -34.34 30.26 -27.37
CA ASN A 11 -33.59 29.04 -27.32
C ASN A 11 -32.82 28.94 -26.00
N SER A 12 -33.01 27.84 -25.29
CA SER A 12 -32.27 27.53 -24.06
C SER A 12 -31.29 26.38 -24.24
N SER A 13 -31.28 25.70 -25.43
CA SER A 13 -30.48 24.52 -25.68
C SER A 13 -29.30 24.79 -26.63
N SER A 14 -28.35 23.90 -26.69
CA SER A 14 -27.22 23.97 -27.62
C SER A 14 -27.70 23.70 -29.06
N VAL A 15 -27.20 24.51 -29.97
CA VAL A 15 -27.47 24.40 -31.42
C VAL A 15 -26.15 24.12 -32.15
N SER A 16 -26.06 23.08 -32.97
CA SER A 16 -24.93 22.88 -33.84
C SER A 16 -25.32 22.72 -35.31
N GLY A 17 -24.51 23.29 -36.20
CA GLY A 17 -24.71 23.20 -37.65
C GLY A 17 -23.40 22.95 -38.39
N ASN A 18 -23.47 22.49 -39.65
CA ASN A 18 -22.26 22.32 -40.46
C ASN A 18 -21.77 23.66 -41.04
N SER A 19 -22.66 24.43 -41.67
CA SER A 19 -22.28 25.64 -42.43
C SER A 19 -22.92 26.93 -41.94
N THR A 20 -24.16 26.86 -41.39
CA THR A 20 -24.84 28.05 -40.90
C THR A 20 -25.73 27.65 -39.72
N ALA A 21 -25.54 28.34 -38.57
CA ALA A 21 -26.36 28.10 -37.40
C ALA A 21 -26.67 29.40 -36.66
N GLY A 22 -27.87 29.46 -36.10
CA GLY A 22 -28.28 30.53 -35.20
C GLY A 22 -29.18 29.97 -34.12
N GLY A 23 -29.15 30.55 -32.91
CA GLY A 23 -29.92 30.08 -31.79
C GLY A 23 -31.41 30.12 -32.03
N ILE A 24 -31.91 31.05 -32.87
CA ILE A 24 -33.32 31.18 -33.25
C ILE A 24 -33.50 30.81 -34.72
N MET A 25 -32.58 31.21 -35.56
CA MET A 25 -32.72 31.01 -37.01
C MET A 25 -31.37 30.73 -37.67
N GLY A 26 -31.21 29.63 -38.39
CA GLY A 26 -29.94 29.32 -39.06
C GLY A 26 -29.67 30.32 -40.18
N SER A 27 -30.64 30.54 -41.07
CA SER A 27 -30.54 31.52 -42.16
C SER A 27 -31.84 32.26 -42.36
N ALA A 28 -31.78 33.57 -42.48
CA ALA A 28 -32.88 34.44 -42.72
C ALA A 28 -32.76 35.08 -44.12
N SER A 29 -33.72 34.87 -45.00
CA SER A 29 -33.73 35.51 -46.30
C SER A 29 -35.21 35.76 -46.78
N SER A 30 -35.48 36.93 -47.35
CA SER A 30 -36.75 37.20 -47.97
C SER A 30 -36.56 38.01 -49.29
N GLU A 31 -37.08 37.51 -50.35
CA GLU A 31 -36.87 38.13 -51.66
C GLU A 31 -37.90 39.21 -51.96
N ARG A 32 -39.09 39.23 -51.33
CA ARG A 32 -40.23 40.06 -51.68
C ARG A 32 -40.76 40.97 -50.60
N THR A 33 -40.63 40.56 -49.34
CA THR A 33 -41.12 41.33 -48.20
C THR A 33 -39.98 41.48 -47.16
N VAL A 34 -40.06 42.51 -46.30
CA VAL A 34 -39.16 42.67 -45.24
C VAL A 34 -39.52 41.60 -44.18
N GLY A 35 -38.63 40.64 -43.91
CA GLY A 35 -38.79 39.71 -42.81
C GLY A 35 -38.34 40.36 -41.49
N VAL A 36 -38.89 39.88 -40.35
CA VAL A 36 -38.60 40.47 -39.04
C VAL A 36 -38.23 39.34 -38.05
N VAL A 37 -37.16 39.52 -37.31
CA VAL A 37 -36.77 38.73 -36.11
C VAL A 37 -36.74 39.68 -34.94
N GLU A 38 -37.69 39.61 -34.04
CA GLU A 38 -37.81 40.56 -32.94
C GLU A 38 -38.20 39.87 -31.62
N TYR A 39 -37.80 40.47 -30.53
CA TYR A 39 -38.09 39.98 -29.17
C TYR A 39 -37.69 38.54 -28.97
N CYS A 40 -36.55 38.14 -29.52
CA CYS A 40 -36.01 36.80 -29.41
C CYS A 40 -34.77 36.77 -28.52
N TYR A 41 -34.62 35.68 -27.80
CA TYR A 41 -33.38 35.53 -27.03
C TYR A 41 -32.80 34.11 -27.13
N ASN A 42 -31.49 34.04 -26.97
CA ASN A 42 -30.73 32.78 -26.94
C ASN A 42 -29.86 32.75 -25.70
N ILE A 43 -29.98 31.69 -24.91
CA ILE A 43 -29.10 31.38 -23.81
C ILE A 43 -28.28 30.09 -24.05
N GLY A 44 -28.64 29.31 -25.07
CA GLY A 44 -27.90 28.12 -25.44
C GLY A 44 -26.64 28.42 -26.23
N ALA A 45 -25.68 27.49 -26.21
CA ALA A 45 -24.49 27.56 -27.05
C ALA A 45 -24.85 27.32 -28.53
N VAL A 46 -24.22 28.06 -29.45
CA VAL A 46 -24.42 27.85 -30.89
C VAL A 46 -23.06 27.59 -31.55
N THR A 47 -22.94 26.48 -32.29
CA THR A 47 -21.65 26.06 -32.84
C THR A 47 -21.76 25.68 -34.31
N VAL A 48 -20.75 26.04 -35.12
CA VAL A 48 -20.60 25.55 -36.51
C VAL A 48 -19.25 24.89 -36.68
N ARG A 49 -19.21 23.85 -37.52
CA ARG A 49 -18.04 22.99 -37.72
C ARG A 49 -17.19 23.34 -38.92
N GLN A 50 -17.82 23.80 -40.01
CA GLN A 50 -17.07 24.12 -41.24
C GLN A 50 -16.37 25.47 -41.14
N GLN A 51 -15.20 25.57 -41.80
CA GLN A 51 -14.48 26.82 -41.96
C GLN A 51 -15.28 27.82 -42.79
N ASP A 52 -15.15 29.12 -42.46
CA ASP A 52 -15.86 30.22 -43.15
C ASP A 52 -17.41 30.17 -43.09
N SER A 53 -17.93 29.45 -42.12
CA SER A 53 -19.37 29.33 -41.87
C SER A 53 -19.88 30.51 -41.06
N SER A 54 -21.21 30.77 -41.18
CA SER A 54 -21.87 31.86 -40.44
C SER A 54 -22.57 31.33 -39.23
N VAL A 55 -22.24 31.86 -38.05
CA VAL A 55 -22.85 31.48 -36.78
C VAL A 55 -23.16 32.70 -35.91
N GLY A 56 -24.41 32.75 -35.42
CA GLY A 56 -24.84 33.85 -34.54
C GLY A 56 -25.80 33.40 -33.46
N GLY A 57 -25.85 34.16 -32.38
CA GLY A 57 -26.68 33.83 -31.25
C GLY A 57 -28.19 33.87 -31.55
N ILE A 58 -28.60 34.75 -32.46
CA ILE A 58 -29.96 34.85 -32.93
C ILE A 58 -30.09 34.29 -34.36
N THR A 59 -29.27 34.79 -35.29
CA THR A 59 -29.30 34.31 -36.70
C THR A 59 -27.91 33.92 -37.17
N GLY A 60 -27.75 32.80 -37.88
CA GLY A 60 -26.49 32.43 -38.45
C GLY A 60 -26.11 33.36 -39.62
N ALA A 61 -26.96 33.48 -40.61
CA ALA A 61 -26.81 34.42 -41.71
C ALA A 61 -28.11 35.18 -41.98
N SER A 62 -28.02 36.46 -42.19
CA SER A 62 -29.15 37.31 -42.64
C SER A 62 -28.85 37.84 -44.01
N ALA A 63 -29.52 37.30 -45.03
CA ALA A 63 -29.45 37.75 -46.42
C ALA A 63 -30.77 38.38 -46.83
N HIS A 64 -30.71 39.47 -47.56
CA HIS A 64 -31.85 40.13 -48.21
C HIS A 64 -33.04 40.57 -47.32
N ARG A 65 -33.13 41.83 -46.94
CA ARG A 65 -34.26 42.50 -46.32
C ARG A 65 -34.81 41.89 -45.05
N TYR A 66 -33.92 41.63 -44.05
CA TYR A 66 -34.34 41.17 -42.70
C TYR A 66 -34.01 42.21 -41.63
N ASN A 67 -34.98 42.48 -40.82
CA ASN A 67 -34.78 43.30 -39.63
C ASN A 67 -34.65 42.42 -38.40
N ILE A 68 -33.60 42.62 -37.64
CA ILE A 68 -33.36 41.96 -36.35
C ILE A 68 -33.39 43.03 -35.29
N SER A 69 -34.34 42.96 -34.37
CA SER A 69 -34.47 44.02 -33.32
C SER A 69 -34.92 43.46 -31.98
N ASN A 70 -34.56 44.15 -30.92
CA ASN A 70 -34.97 43.84 -29.55
C ASN A 70 -34.65 42.37 -29.21
N CYS A 71 -33.48 41.90 -29.62
CA CYS A 71 -33.01 40.52 -29.39
C CYS A 71 -31.83 40.48 -28.44
N LEU A 72 -31.70 39.36 -27.72
CA LEU A 72 -30.67 39.17 -26.70
C LEU A 72 -29.99 37.81 -26.88
N ASN A 73 -28.67 37.82 -26.84
CA ASN A 73 -27.90 36.57 -26.76
C ASN A 73 -27.00 36.52 -25.51
N CYS A 74 -27.29 35.58 -24.66
CA CYS A 74 -26.49 35.26 -23.48
C CYS A 74 -25.64 34.00 -23.68
N GLY A 75 -25.84 33.23 -24.77
CA GLY A 75 -25.13 32.00 -25.06
C GLY A 75 -23.75 32.22 -25.70
N LYS A 76 -22.85 31.24 -25.58
CA LYS A 76 -21.55 31.20 -26.24
C LYS A 76 -21.72 30.81 -27.72
N ILE A 77 -21.10 31.59 -28.61
CA ILE A 77 -21.10 31.31 -30.03
C ILE A 77 -19.72 30.85 -30.46
N THR A 78 -19.65 29.70 -31.15
CA THR A 78 -18.39 29.09 -31.55
C THR A 78 -18.40 28.78 -33.03
N GLY A 79 -17.39 29.23 -33.76
CA GLY A 79 -17.20 28.97 -35.18
C GLY A 79 -15.74 29.20 -35.61
N ASN A 80 -15.39 28.65 -36.79
CA ASN A 80 -14.05 28.77 -37.36
C ASN A 80 -14.10 29.76 -38.51
N GLY A 81 -13.74 31.04 -38.26
CA GLY A 81 -13.73 32.08 -39.29
C GLY A 81 -14.16 33.45 -38.78
N LYS A 82 -14.39 34.36 -39.70
CA LYS A 82 -14.76 35.74 -39.38
C LYS A 82 -16.26 35.96 -39.23
N ASN A 83 -17.09 35.00 -39.60
CA ASN A 83 -18.53 35.10 -39.61
C ASN A 83 -19.14 34.56 -38.29
N VAL A 84 -18.57 34.98 -37.17
CA VAL A 84 -18.97 34.58 -35.82
C VAL A 84 -19.45 35.82 -35.06
N GLY A 85 -20.71 35.88 -34.72
CA GLY A 85 -21.26 37.04 -34.02
C GLY A 85 -22.25 36.70 -32.92
N GLY A 86 -22.23 37.46 -31.84
CA GLY A 86 -23.12 37.31 -30.71
C GLY A 86 -24.61 37.37 -31.09
N ILE A 87 -25.00 38.15 -32.09
CA ILE A 87 -26.35 38.28 -32.59
C ILE A 87 -26.49 37.63 -33.99
N ALA A 88 -25.62 37.99 -34.91
CA ALA A 88 -25.66 37.47 -36.27
C ALA A 88 -24.28 37.09 -36.73
N GLY A 89 -24.13 35.92 -37.42
CA GLY A 89 -22.87 35.50 -37.99
C GLY A 89 -22.45 36.36 -39.18
N SER A 90 -23.38 36.60 -40.08
CA SER A 90 -23.16 37.53 -41.23
C SER A 90 -24.45 38.24 -41.61
N THR A 91 -24.29 39.47 -42.09
CA THR A 91 -25.38 40.26 -42.69
C THR A 91 -24.95 40.76 -44.07
N ASP A 92 -25.88 40.73 -45.03
CA ASP A 92 -25.62 41.26 -46.38
C ASP A 92 -25.66 42.76 -46.37
N SER A 93 -24.53 43.42 -46.67
CA SER A 93 -24.38 44.85 -46.69
C SER A 93 -25.04 45.53 -47.89
N ASN A 94 -25.43 44.73 -48.94
CA ASN A 94 -26.02 45.28 -50.18
C ASN A 94 -27.54 45.49 -50.06
N TYR A 95 -28.14 44.97 -49.00
CA TYR A 95 -29.59 45.11 -48.81
C TYR A 95 -29.83 45.79 -47.43
N MET A 96 -30.87 46.56 -47.32
CA MET A 96 -31.29 47.30 -46.12
C MET A 96 -31.69 46.32 -45.00
N ASN A 97 -30.72 45.69 -44.40
CA ASN A 97 -30.93 44.91 -43.18
C ASN A 97 -30.72 45.82 -41.98
N PHE A 98 -31.74 45.90 -41.12
CA PHE A 98 -31.70 46.70 -39.92
C PHE A 98 -31.44 45.79 -38.72
N ILE A 99 -30.34 46.05 -37.99
CA ILE A 99 -30.13 45.45 -36.68
C ILE A 99 -30.15 46.56 -35.64
N GLY A 100 -31.07 46.48 -34.67
CA GLY A 100 -31.16 47.50 -33.63
C GLY A 100 -31.68 46.97 -32.30
N ASN A 101 -31.24 47.64 -31.22
CA ASN A 101 -31.59 47.26 -29.87
C ASN A 101 -31.32 45.79 -29.56
N CYS A 102 -30.21 45.27 -30.07
CA CYS A 102 -29.80 43.87 -29.83
C CYS A 102 -28.60 43.86 -28.91
N TYR A 103 -28.56 42.92 -27.99
CA TYR A 103 -27.56 42.82 -26.95
C TYR A 103 -26.95 41.42 -26.93
N TYR A 104 -25.63 41.36 -26.66
CA TYR A 104 -24.95 40.05 -26.52
C TYR A 104 -23.99 40.03 -25.34
N ASN A 105 -23.74 38.83 -24.82
CA ASN A 105 -22.79 38.63 -23.77
C ASN A 105 -21.35 38.77 -24.32
N SER A 106 -20.67 39.85 -23.96
CA SER A 106 -19.30 40.17 -24.38
C SER A 106 -18.23 39.36 -23.64
N ASP A 107 -18.53 38.75 -22.49
CA ASP A 107 -17.60 37.86 -21.79
C ASP A 107 -17.46 36.51 -22.55
N LEU A 108 -18.48 36.15 -23.36
CA LEU A 108 -18.51 34.89 -24.08
C LEU A 108 -18.27 35.06 -25.58
N ASN A 109 -18.47 36.27 -26.15
CA ASN A 109 -18.47 36.52 -27.59
C ASN A 109 -17.69 37.78 -27.92
N ASN A 110 -16.80 37.71 -28.88
CA ASN A 110 -15.90 38.81 -29.21
C ASN A 110 -16.52 39.92 -30.10
N ALA A 111 -17.58 39.60 -30.82
CA ALA A 111 -18.26 40.53 -31.74
C ALA A 111 -19.76 40.31 -31.72
N GLY A 112 -20.53 41.38 -31.92
CA GLY A 112 -21.98 41.27 -32.01
C GLY A 112 -22.49 40.75 -33.38
N VAL A 113 -21.79 41.15 -34.45
CA VAL A 113 -21.96 40.67 -35.84
C VAL A 113 -20.63 40.20 -36.35
N GLY A 114 -20.54 39.05 -36.96
CA GLY A 114 -19.24 38.50 -37.44
C GLY A 114 -18.83 39.21 -38.73
N GLU A 115 -19.68 39.31 -39.73
CA GLU A 115 -19.44 40.04 -40.95
C GLU A 115 -20.68 40.95 -41.28
N GLY A 116 -20.42 42.25 -41.51
CA GLY A 116 -21.46 43.23 -41.82
C GLY A 116 -21.52 44.38 -40.78
N ALA A 117 -22.60 45.19 -40.84
CA ALA A 117 -22.74 46.35 -39.96
C ALA A 117 -23.20 45.98 -38.56
N SER A 118 -22.52 46.52 -37.54
CA SER A 118 -22.77 46.17 -36.13
C SER A 118 -23.07 47.39 -35.22
N ASP A 119 -23.28 48.60 -35.76
CA ASP A 119 -23.34 49.86 -35.02
C ASP A 119 -24.43 49.93 -33.94
N LYS A 120 -25.38 49.02 -33.97
CA LYS A 120 -26.51 48.98 -33.02
C LYS A 120 -26.66 47.63 -32.30
N VAL A 121 -25.58 46.85 -32.29
CA VAL A 121 -25.48 45.64 -31.49
C VAL A 121 -24.58 45.93 -30.30
N ILE A 122 -25.13 45.89 -29.12
CA ILE A 122 -24.51 46.41 -27.91
C ILE A 122 -23.90 45.27 -27.07
N PRO A 123 -22.57 45.31 -26.80
CA PRO A 123 -21.97 44.36 -25.90
C PRO A 123 -22.35 44.63 -24.45
N LEU A 124 -22.71 43.61 -23.71
CA LEU A 124 -22.90 43.64 -22.27
C LEU A 124 -22.16 42.51 -21.60
N THR A 125 -21.54 42.78 -20.48
CA THR A 125 -20.94 41.73 -19.65
C THR A 125 -22.00 40.84 -19.01
N THR A 126 -21.61 39.63 -18.58
CA THR A 126 -22.50 38.76 -17.84
C THR A 126 -23.09 39.46 -16.61
N SER A 127 -22.30 40.29 -15.91
CA SER A 127 -22.76 41.07 -14.76
C SER A 127 -23.82 42.10 -15.15
N GLN A 128 -23.65 42.77 -16.28
CA GLN A 128 -24.63 43.75 -16.80
C GLN A 128 -25.93 43.02 -17.27
N LEU A 129 -25.82 41.88 -17.91
CA LEU A 129 -26.96 41.06 -18.30
C LEU A 129 -27.74 40.46 -17.13
N CYS A 130 -27.11 40.30 -16.00
CA CYS A 130 -27.76 39.91 -14.74
C CYS A 130 -28.22 41.08 -13.89
N GLY A 131 -28.08 42.30 -14.37
CA GLY A 131 -28.50 43.51 -13.74
C GLY A 131 -29.87 44.03 -14.23
N ALA A 132 -29.99 45.35 -14.28
CA ALA A 132 -31.19 46.01 -14.74
C ALA A 132 -31.45 45.78 -16.26
N LEU A 133 -32.72 45.91 -16.67
CA LEU A 133 -33.10 45.80 -18.07
C LEU A 133 -32.31 46.81 -18.91
N PRO A 134 -31.61 46.41 -20.00
CA PRO A 134 -30.84 47.30 -20.85
C PRO A 134 -31.72 48.40 -21.46
N GLU A 135 -31.12 49.58 -21.55
CA GLU A 135 -31.78 50.74 -22.19
C GLU A 135 -32.16 50.42 -23.63
N GLY A 136 -33.42 50.51 -24.00
CA GLY A 136 -33.93 50.21 -25.33
C GLY A 136 -34.70 48.90 -25.44
N LEU A 137 -34.68 48.04 -24.43
CA LEU A 137 -35.62 46.92 -24.29
C LEU A 137 -36.81 47.39 -23.47
N ASP A 138 -38.02 47.24 -24.05
CA ASP A 138 -39.25 47.72 -23.37
C ASP A 138 -39.70 46.78 -22.27
N SER A 139 -40.14 47.36 -21.15
CA SER A 139 -40.58 46.59 -19.98
C SER A 139 -41.93 45.89 -20.17
N ALA A 140 -42.64 46.11 -21.26
CA ALA A 140 -43.87 45.39 -21.61
C ALA A 140 -43.55 44.04 -22.24
N SER A 141 -42.43 43.94 -22.89
CA SER A 141 -41.96 42.70 -23.58
C SER A 141 -40.88 41.95 -22.79
N TRP A 142 -40.13 42.65 -21.92
CA TRP A 142 -39.01 42.09 -21.16
C TRP A 142 -39.21 42.31 -19.65
N LYS A 143 -38.80 41.36 -18.87
CA LYS A 143 -38.79 41.47 -17.42
C LYS A 143 -37.49 40.92 -16.84
N GLU A 144 -37.09 41.49 -15.69
CA GLU A 144 -36.05 40.90 -14.89
C GLU A 144 -36.54 39.59 -14.29
N GLY A 145 -35.74 38.54 -14.42
CA GLY A 145 -36.01 37.25 -13.80
C GLY A 145 -34.87 36.89 -12.85
N SER A 146 -35.14 36.25 -11.72
CA SER A 146 -34.12 35.79 -10.83
C SER A 146 -33.71 34.36 -11.19
N VAL A 147 -32.45 34.09 -11.24
CA VAL A 147 -31.87 32.78 -11.52
C VAL A 147 -30.72 32.51 -10.57
N ASP A 148 -30.67 31.31 -10.04
CA ASP A 148 -29.58 30.87 -9.16
C ASP A 148 -28.34 30.57 -10.00
N THR A 149 -27.28 31.37 -9.82
CA THR A 149 -25.99 31.23 -10.50
C THR A 149 -25.05 30.26 -9.82
N SER A 150 -25.43 29.69 -8.67
CA SER A 150 -24.51 28.86 -7.85
C SER A 150 -24.26 27.47 -8.44
N THR A 151 -25.05 27.03 -9.42
CA THR A 151 -24.98 25.68 -9.99
C THR A 151 -24.68 25.62 -11.49
N ALA A 152 -24.38 26.75 -12.14
CA ALA A 152 -24.06 26.78 -13.56
C ALA A 152 -22.66 26.22 -13.84
N LYS A 153 -22.52 24.93 -13.95
CA LYS A 153 -21.40 24.29 -14.64
C LYS A 153 -21.75 24.19 -16.13
N ALA A 154 -20.99 24.90 -16.98
CA ALA A 154 -21.04 24.70 -18.43
C ALA A 154 -20.52 23.29 -18.74
N THR A 155 -21.41 22.33 -18.93
CA THR A 155 -21.07 21.02 -19.43
C THR A 155 -21.27 20.99 -20.92
N GLN A 156 -20.19 20.80 -21.66
CA GLN A 156 -20.27 20.60 -23.10
C GLN A 156 -21.12 19.35 -23.38
N GLY A 157 -22.18 19.52 -24.17
CA GLY A 157 -22.92 18.40 -24.79
C GLY A 157 -24.05 17.77 -23.97
N ARG A 158 -24.40 18.31 -22.82
CA ARG A 158 -25.53 17.89 -22.01
C ARG A 158 -26.65 18.93 -22.02
N PHE A 159 -27.89 18.51 -21.77
CA PHE A 159 -28.99 19.41 -21.51
C PHE A 159 -28.63 20.36 -20.39
N GLY A 160 -28.25 21.57 -20.73
CA GLY A 160 -27.90 22.59 -19.75
C GLY A 160 -29.17 23.29 -19.32
N THR A 161 -29.66 23.05 -18.14
CA THR A 161 -30.53 24.03 -17.48
C THR A 161 -29.62 25.21 -17.14
N ALA A 162 -29.70 26.29 -17.91
CA ALA A 162 -29.07 27.53 -17.57
C ALA A 162 -29.78 28.10 -16.35
N THR A 163 -29.15 27.87 -15.20
CA THR A 163 -29.55 28.54 -13.98
C THR A 163 -28.77 29.84 -13.88
N GLY A 164 -29.28 30.90 -14.30
CA GLY A 164 -28.70 32.23 -14.16
C GLY A 164 -29.81 33.27 -14.24
N THR A 165 -29.66 34.45 -13.67
CA THR A 165 -30.64 35.52 -13.83
C THR A 165 -30.41 36.18 -15.18
N TYR A 166 -31.08 35.70 -16.18
CA TYR A 166 -31.16 36.40 -17.47
C TYR A 166 -32.49 37.10 -17.63
N ILE A 167 -32.44 38.19 -18.35
CA ILE A 167 -33.64 38.94 -18.74
C ILE A 167 -34.50 38.08 -19.62
N ASN A 168 -35.71 37.80 -19.20
CA ASN A 168 -36.65 36.93 -19.91
C ASN A 168 -37.74 37.76 -20.61
N LEU A 169 -38.27 37.20 -21.67
CA LEU A 169 -39.46 37.78 -22.31
C LEU A 169 -40.67 37.64 -21.39
N THR A 170 -41.36 38.71 -21.13
CA THR A 170 -42.59 38.77 -20.29
C THR A 170 -43.63 37.73 -20.75
N LYS A 171 -43.84 37.61 -22.05
CA LYS A 171 -44.77 36.64 -22.61
C LYS A 171 -44.42 35.17 -22.36
N VAL A 172 -43.12 34.85 -22.27
CA VAL A 172 -42.67 33.48 -21.94
C VAL A 172 -42.92 33.19 -20.46
N ALA A 173 -42.76 34.18 -19.62
CA ALA A 173 -43.08 34.05 -18.21
C ALA A 173 -44.60 33.91 -17.95
N ASP A 174 -45.43 34.64 -18.68
CA ASP A 174 -46.86 34.54 -18.57
C ASP A 174 -47.41 33.16 -19.06
N ILE A 175 -46.75 32.55 -20.03
CA ILE A 175 -47.05 31.17 -20.47
C ILE A 175 -46.81 30.14 -19.34
N LYS A 176 -45.80 30.36 -18.50
CA LYS A 176 -45.53 29.51 -17.34
C LYS A 176 -46.57 29.67 -16.22
N GLU A 177 -47.23 30.82 -16.10
CA GLU A 177 -48.19 31.08 -15.04
C GLU A 177 -49.65 30.66 -15.37
N THR A 178 -49.97 30.42 -16.63
CA THR A 178 -51.40 30.31 -17.08
C THR A 178 -51.82 28.93 -17.54
N LYS A 179 -50.98 27.93 -17.60
CA LYS A 179 -51.36 26.54 -17.93
C LYS A 179 -50.61 25.51 -17.10
N THR A 180 -51.30 24.48 -16.67
CA THR A 180 -50.75 23.17 -16.33
C THR A 180 -49.53 22.89 -17.20
N ALA A 181 -48.38 23.20 -16.63
CA ALA A 181 -47.01 23.03 -17.09
C ALA A 181 -46.86 23.00 -18.62
N PRO A 182 -46.49 24.10 -19.28
CA PRO A 182 -45.83 23.93 -20.55
C PRO A 182 -44.54 23.20 -20.27
N VAL A 183 -44.44 22.05 -20.79
CA VAL A 183 -43.28 21.24 -20.79
C VAL A 183 -42.12 22.06 -21.37
N PRO A 184 -41.01 22.29 -20.66
CA PRO A 184 -39.83 22.89 -21.26
C PRO A 184 -39.42 22.05 -22.45
N VAL A 185 -39.32 22.69 -23.61
CA VAL A 185 -38.89 22.04 -24.84
C VAL A 185 -37.35 22.10 -24.86
N TYR A 186 -36.68 20.98 -24.66
CA TYR A 186 -35.24 20.85 -24.87
C TYR A 186 -34.96 20.41 -26.28
N ASN A 187 -34.06 21.09 -26.97
CA ASN A 187 -33.61 20.67 -28.28
C ASN A 187 -32.36 19.82 -28.12
N TYR A 188 -32.42 18.54 -28.43
CA TYR A 188 -31.28 17.63 -28.47
C TYR A 188 -30.76 17.52 -29.90
N VAL A 189 -29.43 17.67 -30.07
CA VAL A 189 -28.80 17.46 -31.37
C VAL A 189 -28.22 16.04 -31.37
N THR A 190 -28.76 15.18 -32.22
CA THR A 190 -28.21 13.84 -32.41
C THR A 190 -26.79 13.89 -33.02
N THR A 191 -26.06 12.82 -32.92
CA THR A 191 -24.67 12.70 -33.43
C THR A 191 -24.54 12.96 -34.93
N ASN A 192 -25.62 12.99 -35.69
CA ASN A 192 -25.67 13.29 -37.14
C ASN A 192 -25.97 14.76 -37.45
N GLY A 193 -26.20 15.59 -36.45
CA GLY A 193 -26.24 17.06 -36.61
C GLY A 193 -27.47 17.68 -37.24
N ASP A 194 -28.40 16.91 -37.75
CA ASP A 194 -29.49 17.42 -38.58
C ASP A 194 -30.91 17.25 -38.02
N ASP A 195 -31.09 16.42 -36.97
CA ASP A 195 -32.42 16.17 -36.38
C ASP A 195 -32.57 16.80 -34.98
N TRP A 196 -33.63 17.56 -34.81
CA TRP A 196 -34.05 18.18 -33.59
C TRP A 196 -35.13 17.35 -32.92
N ASP A 197 -34.86 16.84 -31.73
CA ASP A 197 -35.85 16.16 -30.91
C ASP A 197 -36.44 17.10 -29.86
N ILE A 198 -37.74 17.00 -29.68
CA ILE A 198 -38.45 17.71 -28.65
C ILE A 198 -38.74 16.76 -27.52
N TYR A 199 -38.32 17.13 -26.32
CA TYR A 199 -38.44 16.31 -25.13
C TYR A 199 -39.48 16.89 -24.16
N THR A 200 -40.26 16.01 -23.53
CA THR A 200 -41.11 16.34 -22.38
C THR A 200 -40.29 16.25 -21.10
N LEU A 201 -40.26 17.34 -20.33
CA LEU A 201 -39.56 17.38 -19.05
C LEU A 201 -40.40 16.64 -17.99
N ILE A 202 -39.73 15.72 -17.28
CA ILE A 202 -40.29 14.97 -16.16
C ILE A 202 -39.57 15.44 -14.88
N THR A 203 -40.33 15.88 -13.90
CA THR A 203 -39.82 16.44 -12.64
C THR A 203 -40.41 15.81 -11.40
N THR A 204 -41.45 15.00 -11.52
CA THR A 204 -42.11 14.34 -10.39
C THR A 204 -42.28 12.83 -10.61
N ALA A 205 -42.47 12.11 -9.51
CA ALA A 205 -42.72 10.66 -9.56
C ALA A 205 -44.03 10.30 -10.26
N GLU A 206 -45.06 11.12 -10.09
CA GLU A 206 -46.34 10.94 -10.73
C GLU A 206 -46.28 11.16 -12.25
N GLU A 207 -45.51 12.15 -12.70
CA GLU A 207 -45.27 12.38 -14.14
C GLU A 207 -44.53 11.19 -14.75
N PHE A 208 -43.51 10.65 -14.09
CA PHE A 208 -42.79 9.47 -14.53
C PHE A 208 -43.71 8.24 -14.57
N ALA A 209 -44.43 7.95 -13.50
CA ALA A 209 -45.35 6.81 -13.42
C ALA A 209 -46.46 6.87 -14.49
N ALA A 210 -46.95 8.07 -14.78
CA ALA A 210 -48.01 8.27 -15.78
C ALA A 210 -47.58 7.90 -17.22
N ILE A 211 -46.28 7.80 -17.53
CA ILE A 211 -45.83 7.32 -18.84
C ILE A 211 -46.17 5.84 -19.00
N GLY A 212 -46.02 5.02 -17.97
CA GLY A 212 -46.24 3.56 -18.03
C GLY A 212 -47.69 3.13 -17.81
N GLN A 213 -48.57 4.00 -17.24
CA GLN A 213 -49.90 3.57 -16.74
C GLN A 213 -50.97 3.39 -17.81
N ASP A 214 -50.94 4.14 -18.89
CA ASP A 214 -52.10 4.25 -19.78
C ASP A 214 -51.98 3.52 -21.12
N ARG A 215 -50.96 2.69 -21.36
CA ARG A 215 -50.75 2.02 -22.66
C ARG A 215 -51.05 2.93 -23.85
N ASP A 216 -50.58 4.16 -23.79
CA ASP A 216 -50.82 5.20 -24.79
C ASP A 216 -49.66 5.22 -25.77
N GLU A 217 -49.93 4.78 -27.00
CA GLU A 217 -48.93 4.74 -28.10
C GLU A 217 -48.31 6.12 -28.34
N THR A 218 -49.07 7.21 -28.12
CA THR A 218 -48.53 8.56 -28.29
C THR A 218 -47.57 8.95 -27.20
N LYS A 219 -47.75 8.45 -25.99
CA LYS A 219 -46.79 8.60 -24.90
C LYS A 219 -45.55 7.74 -25.14
N TRP A 220 -45.69 6.53 -25.65
CA TRP A 220 -44.58 5.59 -25.82
C TRP A 220 -43.76 5.86 -27.10
N SER A 221 -44.21 6.74 -27.98
CA SER A 221 -43.44 7.30 -29.08
C SER A 221 -42.87 8.70 -28.81
N ALA A 222 -43.23 9.31 -27.69
CA ALA A 222 -42.73 10.62 -27.29
C ALA A 222 -41.34 10.57 -26.62
N ASN A 223 -40.61 11.68 -26.70
CA ASN A 223 -39.34 11.83 -26.03
C ASN A 223 -39.48 12.46 -24.67
N TYR A 224 -38.71 11.98 -23.70
CA TYR A 224 -38.70 12.44 -22.30
C TYR A 224 -37.31 12.73 -21.77
N VAL A 225 -37.23 13.71 -20.90
CA VAL A 225 -36.00 14.04 -20.17
C VAL A 225 -36.29 14.29 -18.69
N LEU A 226 -35.46 13.77 -17.82
CA LEU A 226 -35.54 14.09 -16.39
C LEU A 226 -34.93 15.48 -16.11
N GLY A 227 -35.65 16.28 -15.30
CA GLY A 227 -35.19 17.60 -14.90
C GLY A 227 -34.55 17.67 -13.52
N ASN A 228 -34.66 16.60 -12.76
CA ASN A 228 -34.08 16.42 -11.43
C ASN A 228 -34.09 14.93 -11.05
N ASP A 229 -33.46 14.59 -9.97
CA ASP A 229 -33.56 13.26 -9.35
C ASP A 229 -35.02 13.05 -8.87
N ILE A 230 -35.56 11.85 -9.10
CA ILE A 230 -36.94 11.49 -8.80
C ILE A 230 -36.95 10.30 -7.82
N ASP A 231 -37.57 10.50 -6.67
CA ASP A 231 -37.87 9.44 -5.72
C ASP A 231 -39.28 8.89 -6.01
N VAL A 232 -39.36 7.63 -6.46
CA VAL A 232 -40.63 6.96 -6.79
C VAL A 232 -41.18 6.14 -5.63
N SER A 233 -40.64 6.31 -4.41
CA SER A 233 -41.19 5.62 -3.23
C SER A 233 -42.67 5.96 -3.02
N GLY A 234 -43.47 4.95 -2.87
CA GLY A 234 -44.93 5.13 -2.67
C GLY A 234 -45.75 5.37 -3.93
N VAL A 235 -45.14 5.46 -5.12
CA VAL A 235 -45.83 5.53 -6.40
C VAL A 235 -45.84 4.14 -7.03
N GLN A 236 -47.01 3.74 -7.57
CA GLN A 236 -47.08 2.48 -8.30
C GLN A 236 -46.53 2.66 -9.71
N LEU A 237 -45.49 1.93 -10.04
CA LEU A 237 -44.91 1.91 -11.37
C LEU A 237 -45.49 0.78 -12.22
N SER A 238 -45.49 0.99 -13.51
CA SER A 238 -45.66 -0.01 -14.55
C SER A 238 -44.58 0.22 -15.62
N SER A 239 -44.12 -0.85 -16.25
CA SER A 239 -43.09 -0.72 -17.30
C SER A 239 -43.62 0.12 -18.48
N ILE A 240 -42.76 0.90 -19.06
CA ILE A 240 -43.03 1.73 -20.25
C ILE A 240 -42.86 0.86 -21.49
N GLY A 241 -43.86 0.82 -22.34
CA GLY A 241 -43.90 -0.04 -23.52
C GLY A 241 -44.33 -1.48 -23.19
N ASP A 242 -44.72 -2.23 -24.22
CA ASP A 242 -45.00 -3.67 -24.16
C ASP A 242 -44.72 -4.32 -25.54
N PRO A 243 -44.72 -5.67 -25.65
CA PRO A 243 -44.47 -6.33 -26.92
C PRO A 243 -45.43 -5.97 -28.05
N GLY A 244 -46.63 -5.49 -27.77
CA GLY A 244 -47.63 -5.05 -28.77
C GLY A 244 -47.45 -3.58 -29.15
N THR A 245 -46.97 -2.76 -28.20
CA THR A 245 -46.75 -1.31 -28.37
C THR A 245 -45.48 -0.93 -27.66
N PRO A 246 -44.33 -1.17 -28.26
CA PRO A 246 -43.03 -0.91 -27.62
C PRO A 246 -42.75 0.59 -27.52
N TYR A 247 -41.84 0.93 -26.64
CA TYR A 247 -41.32 2.29 -26.54
C TYR A 247 -40.40 2.59 -27.73
N THR A 248 -40.77 3.59 -28.54
CA THR A 248 -40.01 4.02 -29.73
C THR A 248 -39.48 5.44 -29.63
N GLY A 249 -39.75 6.12 -28.51
CA GLY A 249 -39.25 7.45 -28.24
C GLY A 249 -37.79 7.45 -27.77
N LYS A 250 -37.33 8.62 -27.35
CA LYS A 250 -36.04 8.83 -26.72
C LYS A 250 -36.25 9.26 -25.29
N PHE A 251 -35.65 8.50 -24.33
CA PHE A 251 -35.69 8.84 -22.91
C PHE A 251 -34.31 9.20 -22.45
N SER A 252 -34.13 10.39 -21.89
CA SER A 252 -32.87 10.84 -21.30
C SER A 252 -33.05 11.05 -19.81
N GLY A 253 -32.17 10.38 -19.00
CA GLY A 253 -32.02 10.71 -17.59
C GLY A 253 -31.27 12.01 -17.36
N ASP A 254 -30.53 12.51 -18.37
CA ASP A 254 -29.62 13.68 -18.27
C ASP A 254 -28.67 13.65 -17.08
N GLY A 255 -28.31 12.44 -16.63
CA GLY A 255 -27.49 12.19 -15.45
C GLY A 255 -28.24 12.20 -14.12
N HIS A 256 -29.59 12.33 -14.16
CA HIS A 256 -30.46 12.21 -12.98
C HIS A 256 -30.82 10.76 -12.67
N THR A 257 -31.22 10.55 -11.43
CA THR A 257 -31.51 9.23 -10.86
C THR A 257 -32.98 9.04 -10.55
N ILE A 258 -33.53 7.88 -10.89
CA ILE A 258 -34.80 7.39 -10.38
C ILE A 258 -34.53 6.44 -9.22
N SER A 259 -34.91 6.84 -8.01
CA SER A 259 -34.64 6.10 -6.80
C SER A 259 -35.86 5.39 -6.22
N HIS A 260 -35.61 4.30 -5.46
CA HIS A 260 -36.62 3.46 -4.81
C HIS A 260 -37.58 2.80 -5.77
N VAL A 261 -37.09 2.36 -6.92
CA VAL A 261 -37.86 1.56 -7.87
C VAL A 261 -38.29 0.26 -7.19
N ASP A 262 -39.58 -0.01 -7.15
CA ASP A 262 -40.17 -1.27 -6.68
C ASP A 262 -41.13 -1.83 -7.73
N MET A 263 -40.63 -2.84 -8.45
CA MET A 263 -41.34 -3.56 -9.49
C MET A 263 -41.38 -5.07 -9.16
N THR A 264 -41.90 -5.43 -7.97
CA THR A 264 -41.89 -6.79 -7.43
C THR A 264 -43.26 -7.48 -7.47
N LYS A 265 -44.27 -6.85 -8.01
CA LYS A 265 -45.64 -7.40 -7.98
C LYS A 265 -45.80 -8.55 -8.98
N GLU A 266 -45.87 -9.78 -8.45
CA GLU A 266 -45.91 -11.05 -9.19
C GLU A 266 -47.09 -11.20 -10.21
N ASN A 267 -48.11 -10.37 -10.15
CA ASN A 267 -49.30 -10.49 -10.98
C ASN A 267 -49.38 -9.44 -12.11
N ASP A 268 -48.43 -8.55 -12.21
CA ASP A 268 -48.40 -7.57 -13.28
C ASP A 268 -47.47 -8.08 -14.39
N VAL A 269 -48.06 -8.50 -15.50
CA VAL A 269 -47.37 -9.08 -16.68
C VAL A 269 -46.31 -8.12 -17.27
N TYR A 270 -46.27 -6.89 -16.79
CA TYR A 270 -45.44 -5.80 -17.31
C TYR A 270 -44.58 -5.11 -16.26
N SER A 271 -44.06 -5.86 -15.27
CA SER A 271 -43.20 -5.34 -14.21
C SER A 271 -41.76 -5.87 -14.32
N SER A 272 -41.21 -5.91 -15.53
CA SER A 272 -39.95 -6.64 -15.81
C SER A 272 -38.73 -5.73 -16.07
N GLY A 273 -38.93 -4.41 -15.95
CA GLY A 273 -37.93 -3.36 -16.11
C GLY A 273 -38.60 -2.00 -16.14
N LEU A 274 -37.89 -0.90 -16.06
CA LEU A 274 -38.45 0.43 -16.26
C LEU A 274 -39.12 0.52 -17.64
N PHE A 275 -38.54 -0.16 -18.62
CA PHE A 275 -39.10 -0.35 -19.95
C PHE A 275 -39.37 -1.84 -20.18
N ALA A 276 -40.56 -2.24 -20.60
CA ALA A 276 -40.84 -3.63 -20.98
C ALA A 276 -40.23 -3.97 -22.33
N GLN A 277 -40.49 -3.15 -23.34
CA GLN A 277 -39.85 -3.34 -24.62
C GLN A 277 -39.48 -1.99 -25.27
N ILE A 278 -38.27 -1.93 -25.81
CA ILE A 278 -37.74 -0.80 -26.55
C ILE A 278 -37.56 -1.22 -28.01
N GLY A 279 -38.22 -0.46 -28.90
CA GLY A 279 -38.19 -0.65 -30.35
C GLY A 279 -38.79 -1.97 -30.84
N TYR A 280 -39.07 -2.07 -32.12
CA TYR A 280 -39.54 -3.32 -32.69
C TYR A 280 -39.19 -3.47 -34.17
N THR A 281 -39.23 -4.71 -34.65
CA THR A 281 -39.15 -5.03 -36.09
C THR A 281 -40.34 -5.87 -36.48
N GLN A 282 -41.18 -5.36 -37.36
CA GLN A 282 -42.28 -6.10 -37.91
C GLN A 282 -42.41 -5.83 -39.43
N ASN A 283 -42.52 -6.87 -40.24
CA ASN A 283 -42.77 -6.78 -41.70
C ASN A 283 -41.79 -5.85 -42.45
N GLN A 284 -40.51 -5.85 -42.15
CA GLN A 284 -39.46 -4.99 -42.71
C GLN A 284 -39.52 -3.50 -42.25
N LEU A 285 -40.43 -3.16 -41.35
CA LEU A 285 -40.44 -1.88 -40.65
C LEU A 285 -39.73 -2.08 -39.31
N SER A 286 -38.80 -1.21 -39.01
CA SER A 286 -38.14 -1.18 -37.70
C SER A 286 -38.24 0.24 -37.13
N GLU A 287 -38.79 0.34 -35.93
CA GLU A 287 -38.79 1.59 -35.17
C GLU A 287 -37.88 1.45 -33.95
N SER A 288 -36.98 2.37 -33.86
CA SER A 288 -35.91 2.36 -32.87
C SER A 288 -36.28 3.23 -31.68
N GLY A 289 -36.17 2.68 -30.46
CA GLY A 289 -36.23 3.47 -29.24
C GLY A 289 -34.83 3.70 -28.65
N LYS A 290 -34.71 4.71 -27.80
CA LYS A 290 -33.42 5.01 -27.14
C LYS A 290 -33.60 5.41 -25.68
N VAL A 291 -32.81 4.82 -24.79
CA VAL A 291 -32.72 5.21 -23.38
C VAL A 291 -31.26 5.59 -23.07
N MET A 292 -31.07 6.78 -22.53
CA MET A 292 -29.73 7.29 -22.35
C MET A 292 -29.56 8.06 -21.03
N LEU A 293 -28.36 8.02 -20.47
CA LEU A 293 -27.91 8.82 -19.33
C LEU A 293 -28.86 8.73 -18.11
N LEU A 294 -29.48 7.58 -17.93
CA LEU A 294 -30.44 7.30 -16.86
C LEU A 294 -29.78 6.45 -15.78
N ALA A 295 -29.78 6.97 -14.55
CA ALA A 295 -29.45 6.16 -13.38
C ALA A 295 -30.75 5.73 -12.69
N ALA A 296 -30.78 4.49 -12.22
CA ALA A 296 -31.92 4.02 -11.40
C ALA A 296 -31.44 3.08 -10.29
N ASN A 297 -32.22 3.02 -9.21
CA ASN A 297 -31.96 2.05 -8.16
C ASN A 297 -33.23 1.47 -7.57
N GLY A 298 -33.13 0.21 -7.11
CA GLY A 298 -34.29 -0.47 -6.48
C GLY A 298 -34.31 -1.96 -6.73
N VAL A 299 -35.55 -2.48 -6.83
CA VAL A 299 -35.80 -3.92 -6.99
C VAL A 299 -36.74 -4.17 -8.15
N ILE A 300 -36.35 -5.06 -9.06
CA ILE A 300 -37.17 -5.56 -10.16
C ILE A 300 -37.27 -7.07 -10.04
N ALA A 301 -38.46 -7.60 -10.04
CA ALA A 301 -38.70 -9.03 -10.01
C ALA A 301 -39.84 -9.43 -10.97
N SER A 302 -39.52 -10.35 -11.89
CA SER A 302 -40.44 -10.84 -12.93
C SER A 302 -40.39 -12.36 -12.99
N ASN A 303 -41.45 -12.96 -13.56
CA ASN A 303 -41.47 -14.38 -13.88
C ASN A 303 -41.01 -14.67 -15.34
N THR A 304 -40.71 -13.63 -16.10
CA THR A 304 -40.21 -13.68 -17.48
C THR A 304 -38.81 -13.11 -17.53
N GLU A 305 -38.41 -12.55 -18.67
CA GLU A 305 -37.18 -11.76 -18.74
C GLU A 305 -37.24 -10.56 -17.79
N ALA A 306 -36.11 -10.13 -17.26
CA ALA A 306 -35.98 -8.96 -16.39
C ALA A 306 -34.70 -8.20 -16.64
N GLY A 307 -34.80 -6.86 -16.64
CA GLY A 307 -33.64 -5.97 -16.68
C GLY A 307 -33.85 -4.71 -15.86
N GLY A 308 -32.80 -4.18 -15.26
CA GLY A 308 -32.88 -2.98 -14.44
C GLY A 308 -33.43 -1.77 -15.20
N ILE A 309 -33.05 -1.63 -16.45
CA ILE A 309 -33.56 -0.59 -17.34
C ILE A 309 -34.62 -1.16 -18.27
N CYS A 310 -34.35 -2.29 -18.91
CA CYS A 310 -35.25 -2.81 -19.93
C CYS A 310 -35.37 -4.34 -19.85
N GLU A 311 -36.59 -4.87 -19.99
CA GLU A 311 -36.80 -6.31 -20.18
C GLU A 311 -36.26 -6.75 -21.55
N SER A 312 -36.72 -6.13 -22.65
CA SER A 312 -36.34 -6.50 -24.01
C SER A 312 -36.00 -5.29 -24.88
N LEU A 313 -34.80 -5.25 -25.41
CA LEU A 313 -34.33 -4.27 -26.39
C LEU A 313 -34.38 -4.91 -27.79
N SER A 314 -35.41 -4.66 -28.58
CA SER A 314 -35.56 -5.28 -29.91
C SER A 314 -34.86 -4.50 -31.04
N VAL A 315 -34.97 -3.17 -31.03
CA VAL A 315 -34.30 -2.25 -31.97
C VAL A 315 -34.03 -0.94 -31.23
N GLY A 316 -32.76 -0.49 -31.24
CA GLY A 316 -32.40 0.78 -30.61
C GLY A 316 -31.18 0.70 -29.69
N GLU A 317 -31.12 1.60 -28.74
CA GLU A 317 -29.91 1.80 -27.94
C GLU A 317 -30.24 2.07 -26.47
N ILE A 318 -29.41 1.44 -25.58
CA ILE A 318 -29.28 1.84 -24.18
C ILE A 318 -27.85 2.36 -24.01
N TYR A 319 -27.72 3.65 -23.68
CA TYR A 319 -26.43 4.34 -23.62
C TYR A 319 -26.23 5.10 -22.31
N GLY A 320 -25.10 4.87 -21.63
CA GLY A 320 -24.73 5.62 -20.42
C GLY A 320 -25.73 5.44 -19.28
N CYS A 321 -26.37 4.28 -19.17
CA CYS A 321 -27.38 3.98 -18.14
C CYS A 321 -26.77 3.15 -17.01
N SER A 322 -27.24 3.38 -15.80
CA SER A 322 -26.90 2.55 -14.64
C SER A 322 -28.09 2.07 -13.86
N PHE A 323 -27.96 0.87 -13.29
CA PHE A 323 -28.92 0.36 -12.31
C PHE A 323 -28.16 -0.19 -11.09
N THR A 324 -28.69 0.13 -9.91
CA THR A 324 -28.13 -0.37 -8.65
C THR A 324 -29.22 -1.04 -7.84
N GLY A 325 -29.03 -2.30 -7.48
CA GLY A 325 -30.01 -3.03 -6.69
C GLY A 325 -30.21 -4.48 -7.14
N THR A 326 -31.41 -5.01 -7.01
CA THR A 326 -31.71 -6.40 -7.30
C THR A 326 -32.56 -6.55 -8.56
N VAL A 327 -32.13 -7.42 -9.47
CA VAL A 327 -32.88 -7.81 -10.66
C VAL A 327 -33.09 -9.31 -10.64
N LYS A 328 -34.37 -9.74 -10.68
CA LYS A 328 -34.73 -11.16 -10.66
C LYS A 328 -35.69 -11.49 -11.80
N GLY A 329 -35.42 -12.58 -12.54
CA GLY A 329 -36.25 -13.01 -13.67
C GLY A 329 -36.05 -14.48 -14.01
N TYR A 330 -36.75 -14.95 -15.04
CA TYR A 330 -36.45 -16.22 -15.70
C TYR A 330 -35.10 -16.10 -16.42
N THR A 331 -34.96 -15.11 -17.26
CA THR A 331 -33.70 -14.60 -17.82
C THR A 331 -33.44 -13.21 -17.27
N ALA A 332 -32.38 -12.99 -16.51
CA ALA A 332 -32.17 -11.73 -15.82
C ALA A 332 -30.83 -11.06 -16.26
N GLY A 333 -30.89 -9.76 -16.54
CA GLY A 333 -29.70 -8.93 -16.79
C GLY A 333 -29.72 -7.67 -15.96
N GLY A 334 -28.58 -7.24 -15.44
CA GLY A 334 -28.51 -6.04 -14.60
C GLY A 334 -29.04 -4.78 -15.27
N ILE A 335 -28.88 -4.66 -16.59
CA ILE A 335 -29.37 -3.55 -17.41
C ILE A 335 -30.53 -4.00 -18.30
N CYS A 336 -30.38 -5.13 -19.01
CA CYS A 336 -31.35 -5.59 -19.97
C CYS A 336 -31.55 -7.12 -19.90
N GLY A 337 -32.79 -7.61 -19.93
CA GLY A 337 -33.06 -9.05 -19.92
C GLY A 337 -32.61 -9.71 -21.21
N ASN A 338 -33.03 -9.17 -22.37
CA ASN A 338 -32.80 -9.77 -23.70
C ASN A 338 -32.57 -8.70 -24.76
N VAL A 339 -31.79 -9.00 -25.81
CA VAL A 339 -31.49 -8.06 -26.89
C VAL A 339 -31.63 -8.66 -28.28
N GLY A 340 -32.10 -7.84 -29.23
CA GLY A 340 -32.22 -8.16 -30.65
C GLY A 340 -30.98 -7.82 -31.48
N GLN A 341 -31.04 -8.11 -32.77
CA GLN A 341 -29.94 -7.95 -33.71
C GLN A 341 -29.56 -6.47 -33.99
N TYR A 342 -30.53 -5.58 -34.01
CA TYR A 342 -30.32 -4.16 -34.38
C TYR A 342 -30.28 -3.26 -33.12
N THR A 343 -29.52 -3.68 -32.14
CA THR A 343 -29.48 -3.03 -30.85
C THR A 343 -28.08 -2.67 -30.45
N LYS A 344 -27.93 -1.79 -29.45
CA LYS A 344 -26.68 -1.47 -28.80
C LYS A 344 -26.91 -1.20 -27.31
N ILE A 345 -26.08 -1.83 -26.46
CA ILE A 345 -25.95 -1.47 -25.06
C ILE A 345 -24.51 -1.00 -24.88
N SER A 346 -24.31 0.25 -24.49
CA SER A 346 -22.96 0.78 -24.34
C SER A 346 -22.84 1.79 -23.20
N GLN A 347 -21.63 1.86 -22.66
CA GLN A 347 -21.28 2.79 -21.57
C GLN A 347 -22.19 2.61 -20.34
N CYS A 348 -22.60 1.37 -20.03
CA CYS A 348 -23.54 1.08 -18.96
C CYS A 348 -22.86 0.48 -17.73
N PHE A 349 -23.47 0.71 -16.58
CA PHE A 349 -22.95 0.25 -15.30
C PHE A 349 -24.05 -0.46 -14.49
N PHE A 350 -23.70 -1.60 -13.91
CA PHE A 350 -24.58 -2.30 -12.97
C PHE A 350 -23.85 -2.63 -11.66
N ALA A 351 -24.57 -2.46 -10.55
CA ALA A 351 -24.11 -2.85 -9.21
C ALA A 351 -25.25 -3.49 -8.41
N GLY A 352 -25.00 -4.66 -7.84
CA GLY A 352 -25.98 -5.36 -6.99
C GLY A 352 -26.15 -6.82 -7.37
N ASP A 353 -27.37 -7.36 -7.19
CA ASP A 353 -27.68 -8.77 -7.38
C ASP A 353 -28.46 -9.04 -8.64
N VAL A 354 -28.04 -10.03 -9.42
CA VAL A 354 -28.80 -10.56 -10.56
C VAL A 354 -29.14 -12.02 -10.31
N GLN A 355 -30.43 -12.35 -10.29
CA GLN A 355 -30.90 -13.70 -10.01
C GLN A 355 -31.75 -14.20 -11.18
N GLY A 356 -31.25 -15.16 -11.91
CA GLY A 356 -31.95 -15.86 -12.99
C GLY A 356 -32.49 -17.20 -12.56
N LYS A 357 -33.54 -17.70 -13.18
CA LYS A 357 -33.93 -19.09 -13.08
C LYS A 357 -33.23 -19.93 -14.14
N ASP A 358 -33.21 -19.48 -15.38
CA ASP A 358 -32.58 -20.14 -16.51
C ASP A 358 -31.22 -19.49 -16.82
N SER A 359 -31.20 -18.16 -16.89
CA SER A 359 -30.02 -17.41 -17.27
C SER A 359 -29.89 -16.12 -16.49
N ALA A 360 -28.67 -15.77 -16.05
CA ALA A 360 -28.38 -14.51 -15.38
C ALA A 360 -27.08 -13.91 -15.85
N ALA A 361 -27.06 -12.59 -16.03
CA ALA A 361 -25.80 -11.91 -16.35
C ALA A 361 -25.74 -10.46 -15.82
N GLY A 362 -24.53 -9.98 -15.55
CA GLY A 362 -24.32 -8.69 -14.93
C GLY A 362 -24.81 -7.47 -15.73
N ILE A 363 -24.87 -7.55 -17.06
CA ILE A 363 -25.39 -6.48 -17.93
C ILE A 363 -26.63 -6.96 -18.71
N CYS A 364 -26.54 -8.06 -19.45
CA CYS A 364 -27.62 -8.53 -20.28
C CYS A 364 -27.83 -10.03 -20.10
N GLY A 365 -29.04 -10.44 -19.72
CA GLY A 365 -29.36 -11.83 -19.40
C GLY A 365 -29.10 -12.79 -20.56
N TYR A 366 -29.44 -12.36 -21.80
CA TYR A 366 -29.18 -13.13 -23.00
C TYR A 366 -28.95 -12.23 -24.21
N SER A 367 -27.91 -12.50 -25.01
CA SER A 367 -27.67 -11.88 -26.30
C SER A 367 -27.04 -12.85 -27.28
N PRO A 368 -27.66 -13.16 -28.39
CA PRO A 368 -27.06 -13.92 -29.48
C PRO A 368 -26.19 -13.06 -30.41
N PHE A 369 -25.99 -11.76 -30.12
CA PHE A 369 -25.36 -10.79 -31.01
C PHE A 369 -24.23 -10.03 -30.30
N LYS A 370 -23.21 -9.55 -31.03
CA LYS A 370 -22.17 -8.67 -30.53
C LYS A 370 -22.63 -7.20 -30.50
N VAL A 371 -23.40 -6.84 -29.49
CA VAL A 371 -24.06 -5.54 -29.36
C VAL A 371 -23.76 -4.82 -28.04
N ILE A 372 -22.88 -5.39 -27.18
CA ILE A 372 -22.58 -4.85 -25.87
C ILE A 372 -21.13 -4.41 -25.84
N ASP A 373 -20.92 -3.14 -25.49
CA ASP A 373 -19.58 -2.55 -25.40
C ASP A 373 -19.44 -1.56 -24.25
N HIS A 374 -18.22 -1.37 -23.75
CA HIS A 374 -17.83 -0.37 -22.73
C HIS A 374 -18.72 -0.40 -21.48
N CYS A 375 -19.06 -1.59 -21.00
CA CYS A 375 -19.91 -1.77 -19.82
C CYS A 375 -19.11 -2.32 -18.63
N ILE A 376 -19.52 -1.95 -17.42
CA ILE A 376 -18.93 -2.47 -16.17
C ILE A 376 -20.04 -3.07 -15.31
N SER A 377 -19.81 -4.29 -14.82
CA SER A 377 -20.68 -4.98 -13.87
C SER A 377 -19.91 -5.35 -12.60
N ILE A 378 -20.48 -4.98 -11.46
CA ILE A 378 -20.02 -5.44 -10.14
C ILE A 378 -21.08 -6.29 -9.47
N ALA A 379 -21.78 -7.10 -10.27
CA ALA A 379 -22.91 -7.92 -9.86
C ALA A 379 -22.49 -9.20 -9.14
N ALA A 380 -23.20 -9.55 -8.08
CA ALA A 380 -23.35 -10.94 -7.67
C ALA A 380 -24.40 -11.60 -8.60
N VAL A 381 -23.96 -12.58 -9.40
CA VAL A 381 -24.81 -13.21 -10.41
C VAL A 381 -25.09 -14.65 -10.01
N THR A 382 -26.36 -15.03 -9.96
CA THR A 382 -26.77 -16.40 -9.61
C THR A 382 -27.87 -16.90 -10.56
N SER A 383 -27.79 -18.18 -10.95
CA SER A 383 -28.84 -18.85 -11.73
C SER A 383 -28.82 -20.34 -11.46
N ASP A 384 -29.94 -21.01 -11.75
CA ASP A 384 -30.03 -22.49 -11.68
C ASP A 384 -29.26 -23.16 -12.84
N GLU A 385 -29.09 -22.46 -13.98
CA GLU A 385 -28.47 -23.00 -15.20
C GLU A 385 -27.24 -22.17 -15.63
N ASP A 386 -27.42 -21.05 -16.35
CA ASP A 386 -26.33 -20.28 -16.95
C ASP A 386 -26.09 -18.92 -16.28
N CYS A 387 -24.84 -18.64 -15.92
CA CYS A 387 -24.40 -17.38 -15.37
C CYS A 387 -23.28 -16.73 -16.19
N ALA A 388 -23.26 -15.39 -16.28
CA ALA A 388 -22.16 -14.64 -16.88
C ALA A 388 -21.89 -13.30 -16.19
N GLY A 389 -20.63 -12.86 -16.16
CA GLY A 389 -20.27 -11.55 -15.59
C GLY A 389 -20.83 -10.36 -16.36
N ILE A 390 -21.01 -10.48 -17.66
CA ILE A 390 -21.53 -9.43 -18.56
C ILE A 390 -22.78 -9.88 -19.31
N VAL A 391 -22.70 -10.97 -20.06
CA VAL A 391 -23.81 -11.44 -20.91
C VAL A 391 -23.72 -12.94 -21.14
N ASN A 392 -24.85 -13.64 -21.06
CA ASN A 392 -24.99 -14.98 -21.57
C ASN A 392 -25.24 -14.94 -23.08
N SER A 393 -24.29 -15.44 -23.83
CA SER A 393 -24.34 -15.47 -25.31
C SER A 393 -23.65 -16.70 -25.82
N GLY A 394 -24.05 -17.14 -27.01
CA GLY A 394 -23.20 -18.02 -27.83
C GLY A 394 -21.88 -17.29 -28.21
N ASP A 395 -21.17 -17.77 -29.21
CA ASP A 395 -19.80 -17.35 -29.64
C ASP A 395 -19.60 -15.87 -30.04
N TYR A 396 -20.46 -14.97 -29.61
CA TYR A 396 -20.41 -13.53 -29.95
C TYR A 396 -19.92 -12.69 -28.79
N GLY A 397 -18.62 -12.28 -28.84
CA GLY A 397 -17.94 -11.54 -27.78
C GLY A 397 -18.47 -10.12 -27.54
N THR A 398 -18.21 -9.61 -26.39
CA THR A 398 -18.36 -8.20 -25.99
C THR A 398 -17.10 -7.40 -26.35
N THR A 399 -17.17 -6.06 -26.29
CA THR A 399 -15.99 -5.21 -26.49
C THR A 399 -15.79 -4.31 -25.27
N ASN A 400 -14.58 -4.28 -24.72
CA ASN A 400 -14.19 -3.40 -23.60
C ASN A 400 -15.18 -3.46 -22.41
N CYS A 401 -15.65 -4.67 -22.08
CA CYS A 401 -16.53 -4.88 -20.93
C CYS A 401 -15.76 -5.51 -19.75
N TYR A 402 -16.08 -5.07 -18.55
CA TYR A 402 -15.42 -5.52 -17.33
C TYR A 402 -16.42 -6.00 -16.29
N PHE A 403 -16.05 -7.02 -15.53
CA PHE A 403 -16.82 -7.50 -14.39
C PHE A 403 -15.94 -7.76 -13.17
N ASN A 404 -16.57 -7.72 -11.99
CA ASN A 404 -15.87 -8.03 -10.75
C ASN A 404 -15.82 -9.55 -10.53
N ASN A 405 -14.63 -10.14 -10.67
CA ASN A 405 -14.43 -11.58 -10.49
C ASN A 405 -14.27 -12.02 -9.02
N ASP A 406 -14.22 -11.09 -8.08
CA ASP A 406 -14.20 -11.42 -6.64
C ASP A 406 -15.61 -11.68 -6.11
N VAL A 407 -16.65 -11.08 -6.73
CA VAL A 407 -18.05 -11.28 -6.35
C VAL A 407 -18.77 -12.29 -7.27
N TYR A 408 -18.21 -12.55 -8.44
CA TYR A 408 -18.68 -13.55 -9.38
C TYR A 408 -17.56 -14.49 -9.77
N ASP A 409 -17.57 -15.69 -9.22
CA ASP A 409 -16.54 -16.72 -9.48
C ASP A 409 -16.78 -17.40 -10.84
N VAL A 410 -16.14 -16.87 -11.87
CA VAL A 410 -16.17 -17.44 -13.22
C VAL A 410 -15.18 -18.59 -13.32
N LYS A 411 -15.71 -19.78 -13.57
CA LYS A 411 -14.89 -20.98 -13.77
C LYS A 411 -14.15 -21.04 -15.11
N GLU A 412 -14.47 -20.18 -16.08
CA GLU A 412 -13.84 -20.12 -17.39
C GLU A 412 -13.63 -18.70 -17.87
N GLU A 413 -12.42 -18.37 -18.32
CA GLU A 413 -12.11 -17.13 -19.03
C GLU A 413 -12.70 -17.23 -20.45
N GLU A 414 -13.71 -16.46 -20.76
CA GLU A 414 -14.20 -16.29 -22.11
C GLU A 414 -13.53 -15.11 -22.83
N GLU A 415 -13.20 -15.31 -24.10
CA GLU A 415 -12.53 -14.33 -24.94
C GLU A 415 -13.36 -13.03 -25.03
N GLY A 416 -12.78 -11.88 -24.59
CA GLY A 416 -13.40 -10.55 -24.61
C GLY A 416 -14.13 -10.13 -23.34
N LYS A 417 -14.32 -11.02 -22.37
CA LYS A 417 -14.84 -10.69 -21.03
C LYS A 417 -13.69 -10.55 -20.06
N ARG A 418 -13.52 -9.35 -19.49
CA ARG A 418 -12.35 -9.02 -18.67
C ARG A 418 -12.73 -8.99 -17.21
N GLY A 419 -12.57 -10.12 -16.50
CA GLY A 419 -12.65 -10.16 -15.06
C GLY A 419 -11.53 -9.31 -14.42
N ARG A 420 -11.90 -8.55 -13.40
CA ARG A 420 -10.99 -7.76 -12.58
C ARG A 420 -11.35 -7.91 -11.12
N SER A 421 -10.33 -7.95 -10.27
CA SER A 421 -10.57 -7.96 -8.83
C SER A 421 -11.14 -6.62 -8.34
N THR A 422 -11.76 -6.65 -7.19
CA THR A 422 -12.25 -5.44 -6.49
C THR A 422 -11.14 -4.40 -6.33
N LEU A 423 -9.93 -4.85 -5.95
CA LEU A 423 -8.76 -3.97 -5.85
C LEU A 423 -8.46 -3.27 -7.18
N GLN A 424 -8.44 -4.02 -8.29
CA GLN A 424 -8.17 -3.47 -9.60
C GLN A 424 -9.26 -2.48 -10.05
N LEU A 425 -10.53 -2.86 -9.92
CA LEU A 425 -11.67 -2.03 -10.32
C LEU A 425 -11.76 -0.73 -9.53
N THR A 426 -11.33 -0.73 -8.28
CA THR A 426 -11.36 0.45 -7.41
C THR A 426 -10.05 1.25 -7.43
N SER A 427 -9.06 0.87 -8.25
CA SER A 427 -7.81 1.62 -8.39
C SER A 427 -7.99 2.83 -9.34
N PRO A 428 -7.30 3.95 -9.10
CA PRO A 428 -7.27 5.08 -10.03
C PRO A 428 -6.67 4.72 -11.39
N ASP A 429 -5.65 3.89 -11.42
CA ASP A 429 -4.96 3.48 -12.65
C ASP A 429 -5.89 2.74 -13.61
N PHE A 430 -6.79 1.92 -13.07
CA PHE A 430 -7.80 1.25 -13.88
C PHE A 430 -8.73 2.27 -14.54
N PHE A 431 -9.20 3.27 -13.78
CA PHE A 431 -10.05 4.31 -14.34
C PHE A 431 -9.34 5.16 -15.41
N GLU A 432 -8.09 5.53 -15.16
CA GLU A 432 -7.29 6.24 -16.18
C GLU A 432 -7.13 5.43 -17.47
N LYS A 433 -6.92 4.12 -17.35
CA LYS A 433 -6.85 3.21 -18.48
C LYS A 433 -8.17 3.16 -19.25
N LEU A 434 -9.31 3.06 -18.57
CA LEU A 434 -10.64 3.08 -19.22
C LEU A 434 -10.79 4.32 -20.10
N ILE A 435 -10.43 5.48 -19.60
CA ILE A 435 -10.61 6.76 -20.29
C ILE A 435 -9.59 6.96 -21.42
N LYS A 436 -8.30 6.61 -21.18
CA LYS A 436 -7.23 6.90 -22.15
C LYS A 436 -7.09 5.85 -23.25
N ASP A 437 -7.28 4.58 -22.91
CA ASP A 437 -6.88 3.47 -23.79
C ASP A 437 -8.08 2.63 -24.29
N GLU A 438 -9.24 2.76 -23.64
CA GLU A 438 -10.35 1.84 -23.88
C GLU A 438 -11.64 2.56 -24.33
N ASP A 439 -11.56 3.83 -24.72
CA ASP A 439 -12.65 4.64 -25.28
C ASP A 439 -13.90 4.79 -24.38
N PHE A 440 -13.76 4.65 -23.07
CA PHE A 440 -14.84 5.02 -22.13
C PHE A 440 -15.05 6.53 -22.17
N ASN A 441 -16.29 6.96 -22.27
CA ASN A 441 -16.62 8.37 -22.45
C ASN A 441 -16.34 9.19 -21.18
N PRO A 442 -15.32 10.09 -21.15
CA PRO A 442 -14.96 10.88 -19.97
C PRO A 442 -16.04 11.88 -19.53
N ASP A 443 -17.01 12.19 -20.39
CA ASP A 443 -18.07 13.12 -20.02
C ASP A 443 -19.14 12.50 -19.12
N ILE A 444 -19.20 11.16 -19.05
CA ILE A 444 -20.21 10.44 -18.28
C ILE A 444 -19.60 9.52 -17.21
N TRP A 445 -18.41 8.97 -17.46
CA TRP A 445 -17.74 8.14 -16.47
C TRP A 445 -16.93 8.97 -15.49
N THR A 446 -17.07 8.67 -14.23
CA THR A 446 -16.36 9.31 -13.12
C THR A 446 -15.82 8.27 -12.16
N LYS A 447 -14.82 8.64 -11.41
CA LYS A 447 -14.36 7.86 -10.28
C LYS A 447 -14.13 8.78 -9.07
N LYS A 448 -14.93 8.56 -8.05
CA LYS A 448 -14.69 9.19 -6.76
C LYS A 448 -13.40 8.64 -6.14
N ALA A 449 -12.60 9.52 -5.54
CA ALA A 449 -11.41 9.10 -4.81
C ALA A 449 -11.78 8.18 -3.63
N ASN A 450 -10.97 7.15 -3.39
CA ASN A 450 -11.19 6.26 -2.26
C ASN A 450 -11.10 7.05 -0.95
N ASP A 451 -12.02 6.79 -0.04
CA ASP A 451 -12.09 7.43 1.27
C ASP A 451 -11.29 6.59 2.28
N LYS A 452 -10.01 6.95 2.44
CA LYS A 452 -9.10 6.24 3.34
C LYS A 452 -9.44 6.40 4.81
N GLU A 453 -10.13 7.47 5.20
CA GLU A 453 -10.51 7.72 6.59
C GLU A 453 -11.67 6.82 7.02
N ASN A 454 -12.65 6.64 6.13
CA ASN A 454 -13.81 5.81 6.40
C ASN A 454 -13.70 4.38 5.84
N GLY A 455 -12.62 4.05 5.14
CA GLY A 455 -12.39 2.74 4.55
C GLY A 455 -13.40 2.40 3.46
N ILE A 456 -13.65 3.33 2.52
CA ILE A 456 -14.56 3.14 1.40
C ILE A 456 -13.79 3.26 0.08
N ALA A 457 -13.77 2.21 -0.70
CA ALA A 457 -13.22 2.21 -2.05
C ALA A 457 -14.37 2.35 -3.07
N TYR A 458 -14.19 3.24 -4.05
CA TYR A 458 -15.23 3.51 -5.04
C TYR A 458 -14.89 2.88 -6.39
N TYR A 459 -15.88 2.30 -7.02
CA TYR A 459 -15.80 1.84 -8.40
C TYR A 459 -15.95 3.01 -9.39
N PRO A 460 -15.52 2.86 -10.67
CA PRO A 460 -15.97 3.75 -11.73
C PRO A 460 -17.48 3.74 -11.83
N SER A 461 -18.10 4.88 -11.99
CA SER A 461 -19.57 5.02 -12.02
C SER A 461 -20.00 6.06 -13.04
N LEU A 462 -21.27 6.09 -13.37
CA LEU A 462 -21.86 7.09 -14.25
C LEU A 462 -22.38 8.27 -13.42
N GLY A 463 -21.60 9.36 -13.42
CA GLY A 463 -21.87 10.56 -12.63
C GLY A 463 -21.39 10.47 -11.17
N GLU A 464 -20.98 11.60 -10.61
CA GLU A 464 -20.43 11.67 -9.23
C GLU A 464 -21.46 11.26 -8.15
N ASN A 465 -22.73 11.56 -8.39
CA ASN A 465 -23.81 11.29 -7.44
C ASN A 465 -24.16 9.78 -7.35
N ASN A 466 -23.76 9.00 -8.34
CA ASN A 466 -24.05 7.57 -8.45
C ASN A 466 -22.83 6.70 -8.06
N ALA A 467 -21.92 7.25 -7.28
CA ALA A 467 -20.73 6.53 -6.87
C ALA A 467 -21.08 5.32 -6.00
N VAL A 468 -20.71 4.13 -6.48
CA VAL A 468 -20.84 2.87 -5.73
C VAL A 468 -19.55 2.57 -5.02
N GLY A 469 -19.61 2.34 -3.71
CA GLY A 469 -18.48 2.06 -2.86
C GLY A 469 -18.56 0.68 -2.21
N VAL A 470 -17.39 0.15 -1.87
CA VAL A 470 -17.24 -1.07 -1.07
C VAL A 470 -16.40 -0.75 0.16
N ASN A 471 -16.82 -1.25 1.31
CA ASN A 471 -16.09 -1.09 2.55
C ASN A 471 -14.81 -1.92 2.53
N TYR A 472 -13.72 -1.36 3.07
CA TYR A 472 -12.47 -2.09 3.21
C TYR A 472 -11.75 -1.75 4.51
N THR A 473 -10.86 -2.64 4.92
CA THR A 473 -9.87 -2.41 5.98
C THR A 473 -8.48 -2.71 5.44
N THR A 474 -7.49 -2.04 5.99
CA THR A 474 -6.09 -2.30 5.65
C THR A 474 -5.37 -2.97 6.79
N GLY A 475 -4.41 -3.83 6.48
CA GLY A 475 -3.59 -4.49 7.47
C GLY A 475 -2.24 -4.92 6.91
N LEU A 476 -1.24 -5.05 7.79
CA LEU A 476 0.05 -5.59 7.42
C LEU A 476 0.16 -7.03 7.91
N GLN A 477 0.61 -7.92 7.04
CA GLN A 477 1.14 -9.21 7.43
C GLN A 477 2.66 -9.05 7.54
N PHE A 478 3.20 -9.43 8.70
CA PHE A 478 4.64 -9.38 8.97
C PHE A 478 5.02 -10.59 9.80
N GLU A 479 5.80 -11.48 9.22
CA GLU A 479 6.18 -12.75 9.84
C GLU A 479 7.57 -13.18 9.39
N ARG A 480 8.15 -14.07 10.15
CA ARG A 480 9.37 -14.76 9.72
C ARG A 480 9.06 -15.88 8.74
N ALA A 481 9.96 -16.07 7.77
CA ALA A 481 9.83 -17.15 6.78
C ALA A 481 10.06 -18.54 7.40
N ASP A 482 10.73 -18.63 8.54
CA ASP A 482 11.01 -19.87 9.26
C ASP A 482 10.60 -19.79 10.73
N THR A 483 10.45 -20.95 11.36
CA THR A 483 10.05 -21.09 12.77
C THR A 483 11.24 -21.32 13.72
N ASN A 484 12.45 -21.53 13.20
CA ASN A 484 13.63 -21.77 14.03
C ASN A 484 14.06 -20.51 14.76
N THR A 485 14.55 -20.64 16.00
CA THR A 485 15.12 -19.52 16.72
C THR A 485 16.40 -19.05 16.01
N PRO A 486 16.46 -17.82 15.49
CA PRO A 486 17.66 -17.32 14.85
C PRO A 486 18.78 -17.12 15.88
N THR A 487 20.00 -17.22 15.45
CA THR A 487 21.16 -16.92 16.28
C THR A 487 21.90 -15.68 15.78
N TYR A 488 22.68 -15.07 16.65
CA TYR A 488 23.54 -13.94 16.29
C TYR A 488 24.38 -14.25 15.04
N GLY A 489 24.43 -13.30 14.10
CA GLY A 489 25.14 -13.41 12.83
C GLY A 489 24.44 -14.23 11.75
N GLN A 490 23.29 -14.84 12.03
CA GLN A 490 22.46 -15.50 11.02
C GLN A 490 21.56 -14.50 10.29
N ASP A 491 21.20 -14.85 9.08
CA ASP A 491 20.22 -14.12 8.30
C ASP A 491 18.80 -14.52 8.75
N ILE A 492 17.97 -13.51 9.06
CA ILE A 492 16.55 -13.65 9.39
C ILE A 492 15.79 -13.19 8.18
N THR A 493 15.00 -14.08 7.59
CA THR A 493 14.17 -13.77 6.43
C THR A 493 12.76 -13.42 6.90
N PHE A 494 12.24 -12.28 6.44
CA PHE A 494 10.91 -11.79 6.72
C PHE A 494 10.04 -11.82 5.48
N ASN A 495 8.76 -12.12 5.67
CA ASN A 495 7.70 -11.98 4.71
C ASN A 495 6.81 -10.80 5.14
N ALA A 496 6.59 -9.87 4.24
CA ALA A 496 5.74 -8.71 4.44
C ALA A 496 4.71 -8.60 3.33
N LYS A 497 3.46 -8.31 3.70
CA LYS A 497 2.38 -7.99 2.76
C LYS A 497 1.54 -6.85 3.30
N ALA A 498 1.14 -5.97 2.41
CA ALA A 498 0.12 -4.96 2.67
C ALA A 498 -1.21 -5.49 2.12
N LEU A 499 -2.16 -5.73 2.99
CA LEU A 499 -3.42 -6.38 2.64
C LEU A 499 -4.56 -5.36 2.69
N VAL A 500 -5.33 -5.31 1.63
CA VAL A 500 -6.63 -4.64 1.57
C VAL A 500 -7.70 -5.73 1.67
N ASN A 501 -8.54 -5.63 2.67
CA ASN A 501 -9.60 -6.59 2.93
C ASN A 501 -10.94 -5.90 2.65
N PHE A 502 -11.57 -6.25 1.54
CA PHE A 502 -12.88 -5.76 1.16
C PHE A 502 -13.95 -6.57 1.88
N VAL A 503 -14.96 -5.88 2.39
CA VAL A 503 -16.10 -6.47 3.08
C VAL A 503 -17.30 -6.35 2.15
N THR A 504 -17.70 -7.46 1.56
CA THR A 504 -18.97 -7.60 0.85
C THR A 504 -20.00 -8.24 1.79
N ASP A 505 -21.28 -8.21 1.43
CA ASP A 505 -22.36 -8.71 2.29
C ASP A 505 -22.18 -10.19 2.73
N GLU A 506 -21.42 -10.98 1.97
CA GLU A 506 -21.27 -12.41 2.21
C GLU A 506 -19.81 -12.88 2.40
N GLN A 507 -18.82 -12.09 2.02
CA GLN A 507 -17.42 -12.53 1.97
C GLN A 507 -16.41 -11.45 2.38
N LEU A 508 -15.31 -11.90 2.97
CA LEU A 508 -14.10 -11.11 3.14
C LEU A 508 -13.13 -11.44 2.00
N ILE A 509 -12.85 -10.46 1.16
CA ILE A 509 -11.95 -10.59 0.02
C ILE A 509 -10.64 -9.88 0.38
N SER A 510 -9.54 -10.63 0.45
CA SER A 510 -8.22 -10.07 0.73
C SER A 510 -7.39 -9.96 -0.55
N ALA A 511 -6.83 -8.79 -0.79
CA ALA A 511 -5.93 -8.52 -1.90
C ALA A 511 -4.64 -7.83 -1.41
N GLU A 512 -3.54 -8.03 -2.12
CA GLU A 512 -2.26 -7.41 -1.79
C GLU A 512 -2.12 -6.07 -2.52
N ASP A 513 -1.86 -5.00 -1.74
CA ASP A 513 -1.50 -3.68 -2.28
C ASP A 513 0.00 -3.64 -2.56
N THR A 514 0.37 -3.37 -3.81
CA THR A 514 1.76 -3.31 -4.28
C THR A 514 2.24 -1.90 -4.57
N ASP A 515 1.43 -0.87 -4.33
CA ASP A 515 1.72 0.51 -4.70
C ASP A 515 2.57 1.27 -3.68
N GLY A 516 2.81 0.66 -2.53
CA GLY A 516 3.66 1.19 -1.49
C GLY A 516 5.02 0.52 -1.39
N SER A 517 5.76 0.88 -0.37
CA SER A 517 7.09 0.32 -0.10
C SER A 517 7.23 -0.08 1.36
N PHE A 518 8.03 -1.13 1.60
CA PHE A 518 8.32 -1.65 2.93
C PHE A 518 9.70 -1.20 3.41
N GLU A 519 9.81 -0.96 4.71
CA GLU A 519 11.05 -0.76 5.44
C GLU A 519 10.96 -1.49 6.79
N ILE A 520 12.05 -2.07 7.30
CA ILE A 520 12.07 -2.63 8.65
C ILE A 520 12.98 -1.78 9.52
N ARG A 521 12.53 -1.47 10.73
CA ARG A 521 13.24 -0.71 11.75
C ARG A 521 13.42 -1.51 13.03
N ILE A 522 14.47 -1.15 13.77
CA ILE A 522 14.63 -1.49 15.19
C ILE A 522 14.64 -0.16 15.95
N GLY A 523 13.60 0.10 16.74
CA GLY A 523 13.32 1.44 17.24
C GLY A 523 13.15 2.42 16.09
N ASP A 524 13.88 3.54 16.11
CA ASP A 524 13.83 4.54 15.03
C ASP A 524 14.83 4.28 13.89
N THR A 525 15.65 3.24 14.00
CA THR A 525 16.75 2.98 13.04
C THR A 525 16.30 2.03 11.95
N PRO A 526 16.35 2.44 10.66
CA PRO A 526 16.13 1.54 9.55
C PRO A 526 17.23 0.47 9.48
N VAL A 527 16.82 -0.80 9.43
CA VAL A 527 17.75 -1.95 9.33
C VAL A 527 17.60 -2.72 8.03
N VAL A 528 16.45 -2.59 7.36
CA VAL A 528 16.20 -3.09 6.00
C VAL A 528 15.49 -1.99 5.23
N SER A 529 16.08 -1.56 4.14
CA SER A 529 15.53 -0.51 3.28
C SER A 529 14.52 -1.05 2.27
N ALA A 530 13.73 -0.17 1.67
CA ALA A 530 12.77 -0.54 0.62
C ALA A 530 13.43 -1.24 -0.59
N ALA A 531 14.67 -0.89 -0.92
CA ALA A 531 15.40 -1.48 -2.03
C ALA A 531 15.80 -2.95 -1.78
N ASP A 532 15.84 -3.37 -0.53
CA ASP A 532 16.23 -4.72 -0.12
C ASP A 532 15.04 -5.70 -0.17
N PHE A 533 13.82 -5.19 -0.30
CA PHE A 533 12.63 -6.03 -0.47
C PHE A 533 12.49 -6.52 -1.91
N LYS A 534 12.23 -7.82 -2.06
CA LYS A 534 11.90 -8.45 -3.34
C LYS A 534 10.64 -9.30 -3.16
N ASN A 535 9.56 -8.89 -3.82
CA ASN A 535 8.26 -9.57 -3.71
C ASN A 535 7.80 -9.77 -2.25
N GLY A 536 7.93 -8.72 -1.43
CA GLY A 536 7.56 -8.77 -0.03
C GLY A 536 8.55 -9.54 0.87
N ILE A 537 9.68 -10.00 0.36
CA ILE A 537 10.68 -10.76 1.11
C ILE A 537 11.93 -9.90 1.32
N ALA A 538 12.42 -9.88 2.54
CA ALA A 538 13.68 -9.23 2.89
C ALA A 538 14.46 -10.02 3.93
N THR A 539 15.76 -9.75 4.00
CA THR A 539 16.66 -10.44 4.91
C THR A 539 17.41 -9.44 5.77
N TYR A 540 17.50 -9.72 7.07
CA TYR A 540 18.27 -8.97 8.04
C TYR A 540 19.29 -9.89 8.69
N LYS A 541 20.54 -9.45 8.78
CA LYS A 541 21.57 -10.17 9.51
C LYS A 541 21.49 -9.82 10.98
N ALA A 542 21.24 -10.79 11.84
CA ALA A 542 21.09 -10.59 13.29
C ALA A 542 22.37 -9.99 13.93
N GLN A 543 22.23 -8.79 14.52
CA GLN A 543 23.34 -8.03 15.13
C GLN A 543 23.19 -7.87 16.64
N THR A 544 22.15 -8.42 17.24
CA THR A 544 21.85 -8.36 18.66
C THR A 544 21.46 -9.74 19.16
N VAL A 545 21.43 -9.94 20.46
CA VAL A 545 20.93 -11.14 21.14
C VAL A 545 19.83 -10.74 22.11
N GLY A 546 18.86 -11.62 22.33
CA GLY A 546 17.69 -11.38 23.15
C GLY A 546 16.47 -11.00 22.33
N GLU A 547 15.43 -10.51 23.02
CA GLU A 547 14.21 -10.05 22.38
C GLU A 547 14.47 -8.76 21.61
N THR A 548 14.24 -8.83 20.31
CA THR A 548 14.36 -7.70 19.38
C THR A 548 13.02 -7.48 18.70
N THR A 549 12.46 -6.28 18.84
CA THR A 549 11.24 -5.89 18.13
C THR A 549 11.61 -5.23 16.81
N PHE A 550 11.15 -5.86 15.75
CA PHE A 550 11.21 -5.35 14.39
C PHE A 550 9.89 -4.67 14.05
N THR A 551 9.95 -3.42 13.63
CA THR A 551 8.78 -2.67 13.17
C THR A 551 8.82 -2.62 11.65
N LEU A 552 7.87 -3.31 11.00
CA LEU A 552 7.60 -3.13 9.58
C LEU A 552 6.91 -1.78 9.39
N VAL A 553 7.42 -0.98 8.51
CA VAL A 553 6.82 0.29 8.08
C VAL A 553 6.43 0.15 6.62
N TYR A 554 5.16 0.29 6.34
CA TYR A 554 4.65 0.40 4.98
C TYR A 554 4.36 1.86 4.67
N THR A 555 4.99 2.38 3.63
CA THR A 555 4.76 3.74 3.13
C THR A 555 3.85 3.67 1.92
N GLY A 556 2.60 4.08 2.13
CA GLY A 556 1.53 4.01 1.15
C GLY A 556 1.26 5.34 0.44
N THR A 557 2.29 6.18 0.18
CA THR A 557 2.12 7.49 -0.46
C THR A 557 1.41 7.40 -1.81
N ASN A 558 1.71 6.35 -2.58
CA ASN A 558 1.08 6.09 -3.88
C ASN A 558 -0.12 5.14 -3.79
N SER A 559 -0.35 4.53 -2.64
CA SER A 559 -1.48 3.62 -2.46
C SER A 559 -2.81 4.39 -2.44
N SER A 560 -3.81 3.82 -3.08
CA SER A 560 -5.18 4.33 -3.05
C SER A 560 -5.96 3.91 -1.81
N PHE A 561 -5.42 3.00 -1.00
CA PHE A 561 -6.10 2.34 0.12
C PHE A 561 -5.45 2.63 1.46
N PHE A 562 -4.13 2.58 1.52
CA PHE A 562 -3.39 2.79 2.76
C PHE A 562 -3.23 4.28 3.10
N PRO A 563 -3.18 4.63 4.40
CA PRO A 563 -2.70 5.94 4.83
C PRO A 563 -1.22 6.11 4.42
N GLU A 564 -0.69 7.33 4.57
CA GLU A 564 0.69 7.63 4.21
C GLU A 564 1.70 6.67 4.84
N GLN A 565 1.46 6.27 6.09
CA GLN A 565 2.29 5.31 6.79
C GLN A 565 1.45 4.37 7.67
N THR A 566 1.79 3.08 7.64
CA THR A 566 1.21 2.03 8.50
C THR A 566 2.32 1.16 9.06
N THR A 567 2.22 0.75 10.31
CA THR A 567 3.26 -0.03 10.99
C THR A 567 2.73 -1.33 11.57
N LYS A 568 3.63 -2.32 11.69
CA LYS A 568 3.37 -3.62 12.32
C LYS A 568 4.62 -4.12 13.01
N ASP A 569 4.48 -4.47 14.27
CA ASP A 569 5.58 -5.01 15.07
C ASP A 569 5.63 -6.54 15.04
N LEU A 570 6.86 -7.05 15.10
CA LEU A 570 7.19 -8.46 15.26
C LEU A 570 8.37 -8.60 16.21
N THR A 571 8.15 -9.23 17.35
CA THR A 571 9.23 -9.51 18.30
C THR A 571 9.85 -10.88 18.02
N VAL A 572 11.16 -10.89 17.88
CA VAL A 572 11.96 -12.08 17.60
C VAL A 572 13.00 -12.25 18.71
N ASN A 573 13.05 -13.42 19.32
CA ASN A 573 14.12 -13.75 20.25
C ASN A 573 15.31 -14.32 19.47
N ILE A 574 16.43 -13.61 19.52
CA ILE A 574 17.67 -13.98 18.86
C ILE A 574 18.58 -14.64 19.89
N ALA A 575 18.92 -15.89 19.67
CA ALA A 575 19.77 -16.64 20.59
C ALA A 575 21.27 -16.36 20.34
N PRO A 576 22.12 -16.57 21.38
CA PRO A 576 23.57 -16.60 21.17
C PRO A 576 23.96 -17.70 20.18
N THR A 577 24.92 -17.42 19.33
CA THR A 577 25.41 -18.39 18.34
C THR A 577 26.49 -19.29 18.91
N ALA A 578 26.57 -20.53 18.44
CA ALA A 578 27.63 -21.46 18.81
C ALA A 578 28.91 -21.15 18.05
N LEU A 579 30.05 -21.21 18.77
CA LEU A 579 31.36 -21.10 18.19
C LEU A 579 31.98 -22.50 18.07
N THR A 580 33.04 -22.62 17.25
CA THR A 580 33.86 -23.82 17.16
C THR A 580 35.28 -23.48 17.58
N ALA A 581 35.90 -24.41 18.32
CA ALA A 581 37.33 -24.30 18.68
C ALA A 581 38.18 -25.05 17.65
N GLU A 582 39.28 -24.46 17.24
CA GLU A 582 40.23 -25.03 16.31
C GLU A 582 41.65 -24.85 16.85
N GLY A 583 42.47 -25.86 16.70
CA GLY A 583 43.88 -25.85 17.11
C GLY A 583 44.20 -26.73 18.32
N ASP A 584 45.49 -26.88 18.60
CA ASP A 584 45.99 -27.63 19.75
C ASP A 584 46.31 -26.66 20.91
N GLY A 585 45.43 -26.66 21.90
CA GLY A 585 45.50 -25.75 23.03
C GLY A 585 46.63 -26.17 24.01
N ILE A 586 47.44 -25.20 24.40
CA ILE A 586 48.47 -25.35 25.43
C ILE A 586 48.24 -24.25 26.47
N ALA A 587 48.06 -24.65 27.71
CA ALA A 587 48.06 -23.77 28.85
C ALA A 587 49.43 -23.79 29.52
N SER A 588 50.09 -22.66 29.57
CA SER A 588 51.44 -22.58 30.05
C SER A 588 51.58 -21.59 31.20
N GLY A 589 52.48 -21.88 32.09
CA GLY A 589 52.87 -21.06 33.22
C GLY A 589 54.03 -21.63 33.95
N THR A 590 54.41 -21.02 35.09
CA THR A 590 55.42 -21.48 35.99
C THR A 590 54.74 -22.05 37.24
N TYR A 591 55.30 -23.06 37.86
CA TYR A 591 54.75 -23.61 39.09
C TYR A 591 54.50 -22.49 40.13
N GLY A 592 53.42 -22.58 40.90
CA GLY A 592 52.94 -21.54 41.79
C GLY A 592 51.87 -20.66 41.13
N THR A 593 51.73 -20.73 39.81
CA THR A 593 50.63 -20.04 39.12
C THR A 593 49.35 -20.88 39.23
N LYS A 594 48.24 -20.27 39.69
CA LYS A 594 46.94 -20.89 39.71
C LYS A 594 46.48 -21.22 38.30
N LEU A 595 45.57 -22.21 38.14
CA LEU A 595 44.96 -22.55 36.83
C LEU A 595 44.40 -21.33 36.15
N SER A 596 43.70 -20.45 36.89
CA SER A 596 43.10 -19.21 36.36
C SER A 596 44.13 -18.16 35.90
N GLY A 597 45.39 -18.30 36.28
CA GLY A 597 46.49 -17.41 35.87
C GLY A 597 47.33 -17.92 34.70
N LEU A 598 47.04 -19.13 34.20
CA LEU A 598 47.78 -19.71 33.10
C LEU A 598 47.49 -19.02 31.78
N THR A 599 48.50 -18.89 30.92
CA THR A 599 48.30 -18.38 29.54
C THR A 599 47.95 -19.52 28.58
N VAL A 600 46.80 -19.44 27.96
CA VAL A 600 46.32 -20.42 26.98
C VAL A 600 46.66 -19.94 25.58
N ASN A 601 47.40 -20.73 24.82
CA ASN A 601 47.79 -20.45 23.43
C ASN A 601 47.40 -21.63 22.53
N GLY A 602 47.42 -21.39 21.20
CA GLY A 602 47.21 -22.43 20.19
C GLY A 602 45.75 -22.76 19.88
N LEU A 603 44.79 -22.12 20.56
CA LEU A 603 43.34 -22.23 20.27
C LEU A 603 42.83 -21.01 19.55
N THR A 604 41.96 -21.23 18.61
CA THR A 604 41.20 -20.18 17.90
C THR A 604 39.73 -20.47 18.00
N ALA A 605 38.94 -19.50 18.40
CA ALA A 605 37.48 -19.58 18.35
C ALA A 605 36.98 -19.04 17.02
N LYS A 606 36.06 -19.75 16.38
CA LYS A 606 35.52 -19.39 15.04
C LYS A 606 34.01 -19.44 14.98
N LEU A 607 33.47 -18.50 14.19
CA LEU A 607 32.11 -18.56 13.68
C LEU A 607 32.22 -18.81 12.17
N GLY A 608 32.00 -20.04 11.75
CA GLY A 608 32.31 -20.48 10.39
C GLY A 608 33.78 -20.29 10.05
N ASN A 609 34.11 -19.44 9.08
CA ASN A 609 35.50 -19.14 8.72
C ASN A 609 36.10 -17.91 9.44
N ASN A 610 35.28 -17.18 10.20
CA ASN A 610 35.70 -15.95 10.84
C ASN A 610 36.26 -16.25 12.24
N VAL A 611 37.44 -15.72 12.54
CA VAL A 611 38.02 -15.75 13.88
C VAL A 611 37.32 -14.73 14.77
N ILE A 612 37.01 -15.14 15.97
CA ILE A 612 36.36 -14.28 16.98
C ILE A 612 37.42 -13.89 18.00
N ASP A 613 37.57 -12.61 18.24
CA ASP A 613 38.49 -12.04 19.19
C ASP A 613 38.06 -12.33 20.64
N GLY A 614 39.00 -12.67 21.47
CA GLY A 614 38.77 -13.01 22.86
C GLY A 614 39.92 -13.73 23.48
N SER A 615 39.74 -14.25 24.69
CA SER A 615 40.76 -14.95 25.44
C SER A 615 40.29 -16.30 25.95
N TRP A 616 41.19 -17.26 25.99
CA TRP A 616 40.92 -18.56 26.59
C TRP A 616 41.37 -18.54 28.05
N LYS A 617 40.55 -19.05 28.96
CA LYS A 617 40.82 -19.11 30.40
C LYS A 617 40.49 -20.50 30.94
N ILE A 618 41.25 -20.90 31.95
CA ILE A 618 40.96 -22.07 32.76
C ILE A 618 40.47 -21.56 34.10
N ASP A 619 39.38 -22.07 34.61
CA ASP A 619 38.88 -21.72 35.92
C ASP A 619 39.47 -22.64 36.97
N GLY A 620 39.81 -22.09 38.12
CA GLY A 620 40.29 -22.81 39.26
C GLY A 620 41.41 -22.10 40.02
N ASP A 621 41.43 -22.32 41.35
CA ASP A 621 42.43 -21.77 42.28
C ASP A 621 43.52 -22.80 42.60
N GLU A 622 43.44 -23.99 42.03
CA GLU A 622 44.46 -25.03 42.17
C GLU A 622 45.75 -24.64 41.49
N ILE A 623 46.85 -25.01 42.11
CA ILE A 623 48.20 -24.87 41.54
C ILE A 623 48.57 -26.23 40.94
N PRO A 624 48.65 -26.38 39.65
CA PRO A 624 49.01 -27.65 39.02
C PRO A 624 50.47 -27.95 39.20
N TYR A 625 50.79 -29.23 39.37
CA TYR A 625 52.20 -29.70 39.37
C TYR A 625 52.84 -29.48 38.00
N VAL A 626 54.15 -29.43 38.00
CA VAL A 626 54.90 -29.41 36.74
C VAL A 626 54.59 -30.69 35.96
N SER A 627 53.97 -30.49 34.78
CA SER A 627 53.49 -31.55 33.91
C SER A 627 53.40 -31.04 32.49
N ASP A 628 53.53 -31.91 31.51
CA ASP A 628 53.33 -31.66 30.08
C ASP A 628 52.27 -32.57 29.45
N SER A 629 51.61 -33.39 30.24
CA SER A 629 50.68 -34.44 29.78
C SER A 629 49.23 -34.31 30.31
N GLU A 630 49.03 -33.52 31.36
CA GLU A 630 47.70 -33.31 31.93
C GLU A 630 46.86 -32.43 31.04
N THR A 631 45.56 -32.72 30.98
CA THR A 631 44.59 -31.95 30.17
C THR A 631 43.55 -31.31 31.06
N TYR A 632 43.21 -30.07 30.73
CA TYR A 632 42.17 -29.30 31.40
C TYR A 632 41.20 -28.74 30.37
N THR A 633 40.07 -28.25 30.85
CA THR A 633 39.07 -27.54 30.02
C THR A 633 39.31 -26.05 30.11
N ALA A 634 39.57 -25.40 28.97
CA ALA A 634 39.58 -23.97 28.84
C ALA A 634 38.26 -23.44 28.29
N THR A 635 37.80 -22.33 28.85
CA THR A 635 36.60 -21.63 28.38
C THR A 635 37.01 -20.38 27.59
N PHE A 636 36.41 -20.19 26.45
CA PHE A 636 36.61 -18.99 25.63
C PHE A 636 35.81 -17.83 26.20
N VAL A 637 36.41 -16.68 26.34
CA VAL A 637 35.79 -15.41 26.77
C VAL A 637 35.97 -14.42 25.63
N PRO A 638 34.96 -14.25 24.78
CA PRO A 638 34.96 -13.24 23.70
C PRO A 638 34.82 -11.83 24.28
N GLU A 639 35.08 -10.80 23.46
CA GLU A 639 34.85 -9.39 23.84
C GLU A 639 33.36 -9.13 24.15
N HIS A 640 32.46 -9.81 23.43
CA HIS A 640 31.02 -9.73 23.59
C HIS A 640 30.43 -11.11 23.95
N PRO A 641 30.55 -11.53 25.22
CA PRO A 641 30.11 -12.86 25.63
C PRO A 641 28.59 -13.08 25.44
N GLU A 642 27.80 -12.00 25.42
CA GLU A 642 26.36 -12.05 25.22
C GLU A 642 25.96 -12.58 23.83
N TYR A 643 26.83 -12.50 22.82
CA TYR A 643 26.52 -12.92 21.46
C TYR A 643 26.77 -14.40 21.18
N TYR A 644 27.46 -15.07 22.09
CA TYR A 644 27.93 -16.43 21.84
C TYR A 644 27.53 -17.38 22.97
N GLN A 645 27.34 -18.65 22.61
CA GLN A 645 27.24 -19.72 23.58
C GLN A 645 28.61 -19.99 24.20
N THR A 646 28.61 -20.52 25.43
CA THR A 646 29.83 -20.94 26.10
C THR A 646 30.57 -21.92 25.19
N LEU A 647 31.83 -21.61 24.85
CA LEU A 647 32.72 -22.48 24.11
C LEU A 647 33.82 -22.99 25.04
N THR A 648 33.98 -24.30 25.07
CA THR A 648 35.07 -24.94 25.83
C THR A 648 35.92 -25.81 24.91
N ALA A 649 37.21 -25.92 25.26
CA ALA A 649 38.13 -26.80 24.56
C ALA A 649 39.12 -27.46 25.53
N SER A 650 39.60 -28.62 25.15
CA SER A 650 40.65 -29.31 25.91
C SER A 650 42.00 -28.68 25.61
N VAL A 651 42.78 -28.40 26.66
CA VAL A 651 44.14 -27.84 26.58
C VAL A 651 45.10 -28.75 27.37
N LYS A 652 46.29 -28.89 26.84
CA LYS A 652 47.38 -29.58 27.57
C LYS A 652 48.09 -28.58 28.45
N LEU A 653 48.43 -29.00 29.68
CA LEU A 653 49.25 -28.20 30.55
C LEU A 653 50.74 -28.30 30.14
N ARG A 654 51.38 -27.17 30.20
CA ARG A 654 52.87 -27.11 30.15
C ARG A 654 53.34 -26.18 31.26
N ILE A 655 53.53 -26.75 32.40
CA ILE A 655 53.99 -26.03 33.61
C ILE A 655 55.49 -26.17 33.70
N GLN A 656 56.16 -25.03 33.71
CA GLN A 656 57.60 -25.00 33.92
C GLN A 656 57.91 -25.00 35.42
N PRO A 657 59.00 -25.59 35.83
CA PRO A 657 59.45 -25.46 37.21
C PRO A 657 59.59 -24.01 37.62
N ALA A 658 59.19 -23.68 38.82
CA ALA A 658 59.53 -22.40 39.43
C ALA A 658 61.08 -22.32 39.71
N SER A 659 61.54 -21.08 39.67
CA SER A 659 62.97 -20.90 39.95
C SER A 659 63.31 -21.27 41.36
N ALA A 660 64.35 -22.05 41.51
CA ALA A 660 64.91 -22.36 42.84
C ALA A 660 65.73 -21.13 43.38
N TRP A 661 65.70 -21.00 44.62
CA TRP A 661 66.52 -20.00 45.32
C TRP A 661 67.72 -20.65 45.97
N ASN A 662 68.69 -19.87 46.37
CA ASN A 662 69.85 -20.35 47.02
C ASN A 662 69.53 -20.81 48.47
N LEU A 663 69.74 -22.05 48.71
CA LEU A 663 69.63 -22.57 50.10
C LEU A 663 70.92 -22.23 50.85
N GLU A 664 70.75 -22.00 52.14
CA GLU A 664 71.94 -21.84 53.01
C GLU A 664 72.65 -23.21 53.26
N ASP A 665 73.96 -23.18 53.22
CA ASP A 665 74.73 -24.40 53.52
C ASP A 665 74.55 -24.88 54.99
N LEU A 666 74.33 -26.15 55.08
CA LEU A 666 74.17 -26.79 56.39
C LEU A 666 75.58 -26.85 57.14
N LYS A 667 75.62 -26.19 58.24
CA LYS A 667 76.79 -26.22 59.11
C LYS A 667 76.59 -27.08 60.33
N LEU A 668 76.95 -28.32 60.22
CA LEU A 668 76.62 -29.34 61.20
C LEU A 668 77.91 -29.64 62.08
N GLN A 669 77.62 -29.74 63.30
CA GLN A 669 78.69 -30.10 64.27
C GLN A 669 78.25 -31.32 65.10
N TYR A 670 79.01 -32.37 65.03
CA TYR A 670 78.66 -33.59 65.79
C TYR A 670 79.81 -33.98 66.69
N SER A 671 79.51 -34.52 67.87
CA SER A 671 80.46 -35.09 68.78
C SER A 671 81.33 -36.16 68.07
N TRP A 672 82.63 -36.19 68.33
CA TRP A 672 83.51 -37.22 67.80
C TRP A 672 83.02 -38.66 68.14
N ALA A 673 82.30 -38.84 69.27
CA ALA A 673 81.71 -40.11 69.72
C ALA A 673 80.39 -40.43 69.04
N ALA A 674 79.74 -39.51 68.30
CA ALA A 674 78.50 -39.75 67.62
C ALA A 674 78.75 -40.64 66.39
N LYS A 675 77.96 -41.71 66.25
CA LYS A 675 78.10 -42.70 65.18
C LYS A 675 76.71 -43.25 64.70
N GLU A 676 75.66 -42.53 65.06
CA GLU A 676 74.28 -42.90 64.59
C GLU A 676 73.91 -42.24 63.32
N GLU A 677 72.88 -42.76 62.74
CA GLU A 677 72.20 -42.13 61.60
C GLU A 677 71.68 -40.74 62.03
N ARG A 678 71.79 -39.76 61.12
CA ARG A 678 71.27 -38.42 61.33
C ARG A 678 70.31 -38.10 60.24
N ALA A 679 69.19 -37.47 60.61
CA ALA A 679 68.24 -36.92 59.70
C ALA A 679 68.12 -35.38 59.87
N VAL A 680 68.79 -34.63 59.08
CA VAL A 680 68.89 -33.17 59.17
C VAL A 680 67.96 -32.48 58.22
N GLN A 681 67.07 -31.59 58.74
CA GLN A 681 66.24 -30.79 57.92
C GLN A 681 67.01 -29.83 57.01
N ILE A 682 66.67 -29.76 55.73
CA ILE A 682 67.18 -28.70 54.82
C ILE A 682 66.26 -27.48 55.01
N PRO A 683 66.78 -26.42 55.64
CA PRO A 683 65.93 -25.22 55.85
C PRO A 683 65.64 -24.50 54.51
N GLY A 684 64.52 -23.88 54.41
CA GLY A 684 64.12 -23.08 53.21
C GLY A 684 63.72 -23.91 52.02
N LEU A 685 63.57 -25.22 52.10
CA LEU A 685 62.98 -26.05 51.09
C LEU A 685 61.42 -25.82 51.13
N PRO A 686 60.78 -25.66 49.99
CA PRO A 686 59.36 -25.62 49.95
C PRO A 686 58.74 -26.98 50.29
N GLU A 687 57.52 -26.98 50.89
CA GLU A 687 56.78 -28.19 51.25
C GLU A 687 56.24 -28.95 50.02
N ASP A 688 56.07 -28.29 48.94
CA ASP A 688 55.37 -28.75 47.69
C ASP A 688 56.41 -29.09 46.57
N LEU A 689 57.53 -29.64 46.88
CA LEU A 689 58.59 -30.02 45.89
C LEU A 689 58.08 -31.00 44.81
N GLY A 690 56.99 -31.74 45.04
CA GLY A 690 56.55 -32.82 44.17
C GLY A 690 57.50 -34.05 44.29
N LYS A 691 57.65 -34.78 43.20
CA LYS A 691 58.60 -35.87 43.14
C LYS A 691 60.02 -35.30 43.26
N THR A 692 60.79 -35.81 44.12
CA THR A 692 62.17 -35.34 44.41
C THR A 692 63.16 -36.48 44.17
N VAL A 693 64.27 -36.16 43.53
CA VAL A 693 65.44 -37.07 43.42
C VAL A 693 66.65 -36.30 43.86
N MET A 694 67.41 -36.92 44.75
CA MET A 694 68.65 -36.35 45.26
C MET A 694 69.86 -36.99 44.58
N THR A 695 70.89 -36.19 44.33
CA THR A 695 72.13 -36.64 43.82
C THR A 695 73.28 -35.96 44.64
N VAL A 696 74.15 -36.69 45.14
CA VAL A 696 75.41 -36.15 45.78
C VAL A 696 76.36 -35.83 44.64
N ILE A 697 76.61 -34.54 44.39
CA ILE A 697 77.54 -34.09 43.34
C ILE A 697 78.98 -34.23 43.73
N THR A 698 79.24 -33.81 44.90
CA THR A 698 80.63 -33.94 45.48
C THR A 698 80.52 -34.47 46.89
N ARG A 699 81.55 -35.32 47.26
CA ARG A 699 81.71 -35.82 48.60
C ARG A 699 83.26 -35.77 48.90
N GLU A 700 83.63 -34.87 49.77
CA GLU A 700 84.94 -34.74 50.24
C GLU A 700 85.00 -35.19 51.71
N ASP A 701 85.40 -36.43 51.94
CA ASP A 701 85.44 -37.07 53.26
C ASP A 701 86.66 -38.00 53.38
N SER A 702 87.77 -37.40 53.25
CA SER A 702 89.04 -38.13 53.27
C SER A 702 89.37 -38.73 54.68
N GLU A 703 88.72 -38.27 55.66
CA GLU A 703 88.95 -38.61 57.06
C GLU A 703 87.83 -39.55 57.63
N ASN A 704 86.95 -40.09 56.76
CA ASN A 704 85.83 -41.00 57.08
C ASN A 704 84.94 -40.43 58.22
N ILE A 705 84.57 -39.16 58.12
CA ILE A 705 83.61 -38.48 59.03
C ILE A 705 82.24 -39.13 58.94
N LEU A 706 81.86 -39.54 57.72
CA LEU A 706 80.73 -40.34 57.46
C LEU A 706 81.08 -41.81 57.37
N ALA A 707 80.22 -42.73 57.74
CA ALA A 707 80.44 -44.14 57.61
C ALA A 707 80.80 -44.47 56.13
N ALA A 708 81.78 -45.42 55.98
CA ALA A 708 82.35 -45.75 54.67
C ALA A 708 81.30 -46.28 53.71
N ASP A 709 80.26 -46.92 54.23
CA ASP A 709 79.14 -47.47 53.54
C ASP A 709 77.84 -46.60 53.65
N SER A 710 77.94 -45.36 54.16
CA SER A 710 76.83 -44.43 54.33
C SER A 710 76.42 -43.87 52.92
N GLU A 711 75.30 -44.28 52.47
CA GLU A 711 74.65 -43.57 51.45
C GLU A 711 74.01 -42.32 52.05
N VAL A 712 74.00 -41.19 51.36
CA VAL A 712 73.31 -39.98 51.71
C VAL A 712 71.94 -40.05 51.04
N GLU A 713 70.92 -40.12 51.83
CA GLU A 713 69.56 -40.21 51.33
C GLU A 713 68.76 -38.92 51.61
N TYR A 714 67.69 -38.71 50.85
CA TYR A 714 66.70 -37.64 51.03
C TYR A 714 65.35 -38.22 51.32
N SER A 715 64.73 -37.78 52.41
CA SER A 715 63.37 -38.12 52.73
C SER A 715 62.69 -36.97 53.46
N GLU A 716 61.54 -36.58 53.04
CA GLU A 716 60.68 -35.57 53.67
C GLU A 716 61.41 -34.27 54.07
N GLY A 717 62.21 -33.73 53.21
CA GLY A 717 62.98 -32.49 53.44
C GLY A 717 64.23 -32.66 54.23
N LYS A 718 64.59 -33.87 54.58
CA LYS A 718 65.72 -34.16 55.39
C LYS A 718 66.76 -34.92 54.60
N LEU A 719 68.00 -34.56 54.87
CA LEU A 719 69.18 -35.39 54.50
C LEU A 719 69.47 -36.43 55.59
N ILE A 720 69.59 -37.68 55.19
CA ILE A 720 69.80 -38.81 56.06
C ILE A 720 71.19 -39.35 55.71
N PHE A 721 72.00 -39.44 56.70
CA PHE A 721 73.38 -40.00 56.58
C PHE A 721 73.88 -40.61 57.90
N THR A 722 74.76 -41.57 57.83
CA THR A 722 75.30 -42.17 59.03
C THR A 722 76.75 -41.66 59.26
N LEU A 723 76.99 -41.29 60.51
CA LEU A 723 78.31 -40.86 60.99
C LEU A 723 79.25 -42.01 61.16
N GLY A 724 80.48 -41.86 60.75
CA GLY A 724 81.56 -42.86 60.90
C GLY A 724 81.99 -43.05 62.32
N GLU A 725 82.71 -44.18 62.56
CA GLU A 725 83.37 -44.42 63.85
C GLU A 725 84.65 -43.54 63.86
N ASN A 726 84.58 -42.50 64.66
CA ASN A 726 85.69 -41.54 64.79
C ASN A 726 86.26 -41.59 66.20
N THR A 727 87.54 -41.10 66.35
CA THR A 727 88.28 -41.06 67.62
C THR A 727 88.47 -39.62 68.10
N VAL A 728 88.98 -39.41 69.28
CA VAL A 728 89.35 -38.05 69.77
C VAL A 728 90.31 -37.34 68.86
N GLU A 729 91.14 -38.08 68.11
CA GLU A 729 92.04 -37.50 67.11
C GLU A 729 91.39 -36.89 65.88
N ASP A 730 90.12 -37.20 65.75
CA ASP A 730 89.30 -36.69 64.62
C ASP A 730 88.61 -35.36 64.93
N ILE A 731 88.75 -34.83 66.09
CA ILE A 731 88.24 -33.51 66.48
C ILE A 731 88.94 -32.46 65.61
N GLY A 732 88.08 -31.62 64.92
CA GLY A 732 88.46 -30.55 64.00
C GLY A 732 88.47 -31.00 62.54
N LYS A 733 88.30 -32.31 62.27
CA LYS A 733 88.15 -32.81 60.91
C LYS A 733 86.76 -32.50 60.37
N THR A 734 86.70 -32.37 59.05
CA THR A 734 85.49 -32.00 58.32
C THR A 734 85.20 -32.94 57.17
N ALA A 735 83.97 -33.14 56.89
CA ALA A 735 83.41 -33.62 55.61
C ALA A 735 82.56 -32.54 54.92
N THR A 736 82.74 -32.50 53.63
CA THR A 736 81.85 -31.60 52.79
C THR A 736 81.08 -32.40 51.72
N LEU A 737 79.83 -32.10 51.58
CA LEU A 737 78.96 -32.63 50.51
C LEU A 737 78.39 -31.48 49.75
N SER A 738 78.24 -31.63 48.46
CA SER A 738 77.35 -30.79 47.59
C SER A 738 76.21 -31.72 47.10
N VAL A 739 75.04 -31.35 47.39
CA VAL A 739 73.84 -32.11 47.10
C VAL A 739 72.99 -31.33 46.15
N GLU A 740 72.56 -31.98 45.07
CA GLU A 740 71.55 -31.50 44.15
C GLU A 740 70.23 -32.20 44.49
N LEU A 741 69.18 -31.40 44.64
CA LEU A 741 67.83 -31.89 44.78
C LEU A 741 67.04 -31.52 43.51
N GLN A 742 66.79 -32.49 42.66
CA GLN A 742 65.96 -32.37 41.50
C GLN A 742 64.51 -32.49 41.98
N SER A 743 63.75 -31.45 41.83
CA SER A 743 62.34 -31.38 42.23
C SER A 743 61.46 -31.37 41.01
N GLN A 744 60.28 -31.90 41.14
CA GLN A 744 59.24 -31.82 40.04
C GLN A 744 58.78 -30.38 39.82
N ASN A 745 58.64 -29.62 40.91
CA ASN A 745 57.92 -28.34 40.86
C ASN A 745 58.85 -27.13 40.79
N TYR A 746 60.12 -27.30 41.10
CA TYR A 746 61.15 -26.26 41.10
C TYR A 746 62.35 -26.65 40.24
N GLU A 747 63.10 -25.69 39.85
CA GLU A 747 64.47 -25.92 39.37
C GLU A 747 65.30 -26.60 40.45
N ASN A 748 66.43 -27.18 40.04
CA ASN A 748 67.27 -27.93 41.05
C ASN A 748 67.71 -27.02 42.14
N PHE A 749 67.53 -27.48 43.37
CA PHE A 749 68.14 -26.85 44.52
C PHE A 749 69.52 -27.44 44.78
N TYR A 750 70.40 -26.63 45.26
CA TYR A 750 71.77 -27.02 45.64
C TYR A 750 71.95 -26.64 47.09
N VAL A 751 72.54 -27.53 47.84
CA VAL A 751 72.87 -27.28 49.21
C VAL A 751 74.30 -27.87 49.56
N GLY A 752 75.15 -27.05 50.13
CA GLY A 752 76.39 -27.49 50.72
C GLY A 752 76.15 -28.03 52.13
N VAL A 753 76.79 -29.08 52.42
CA VAL A 753 76.76 -29.67 53.80
C VAL A 753 78.17 -29.75 54.32
N HIS A 754 78.40 -29.03 55.42
CA HIS A 754 79.69 -28.97 56.10
C HIS A 754 79.53 -29.65 57.46
N ILE A 755 80.15 -30.74 57.60
CA ILE A 755 80.14 -31.54 58.85
C ILE A 755 81.43 -31.44 59.58
N LEU A 756 81.42 -30.98 60.81
CA LEU A 756 82.61 -30.82 61.66
C LEU A 756 82.48 -31.77 62.86
N ARG A 757 83.53 -32.51 63.13
CA ARG A 757 83.72 -33.30 64.40
C ARG A 757 84.21 -32.39 65.52
N THR A 758 83.54 -32.42 66.66
CA THR A 758 83.78 -31.54 67.77
C THR A 758 83.87 -32.38 69.12
N ALA A 759 84.44 -31.78 70.18
CA ALA A 759 84.40 -32.32 71.53
C ALA A 759 83.10 -31.95 72.28
N LYS A 760 82.27 -31.11 71.67
CA LYS A 760 81.02 -30.58 72.24
C LYS A 760 79.80 -31.42 71.82
N ALA A 761 78.70 -31.16 72.50
CA ALA A 761 77.43 -31.77 72.08
C ALA A 761 77.08 -31.41 70.66
N ASP A 762 76.30 -32.29 70.05
CA ASP A 762 75.75 -32.11 68.63
C ASP A 762 75.01 -30.80 68.49
N ARG A 763 75.23 -30.11 67.39
CA ARG A 763 74.54 -28.88 67.04
C ARG A 763 74.26 -28.90 65.55
N GLU A 764 72.99 -28.59 65.26
CA GLU A 764 72.47 -28.40 63.92
C GLU A 764 71.98 -26.98 63.83
N ASP A 765 72.69 -26.12 63.12
CA ASP A 765 72.17 -24.75 62.86
C ASP A 765 71.12 -24.77 61.77
N THR A 766 69.92 -24.62 62.14
CA THR A 766 68.82 -24.38 61.23
C THR A 766 68.40 -22.92 61.35
N PRO A 767 68.23 -22.21 60.26
CA PRO A 767 67.62 -20.86 60.30
C PRO A 767 66.30 -20.94 61.02
N ASP A 768 65.93 -19.92 61.79
CA ASP A 768 64.64 -19.79 62.43
C ASP A 768 63.58 -19.43 61.43
N PRO A 769 62.58 -20.30 61.16
CA PRO A 769 61.60 -20.04 60.11
C PRO A 769 60.54 -19.02 60.52
N ASP A 770 60.40 -18.56 61.74
CA ASP A 770 59.26 -17.76 62.21
C ASP A 770 59.46 -16.24 62.17
N ALA A 771 60.17 -15.69 61.19
CA ALA A 771 60.53 -14.29 61.28
C ALA A 771 59.33 -13.33 60.90
N PHE A 772 58.51 -13.61 59.85
CA PHE A 772 57.34 -12.82 59.50
C PHE A 772 56.56 -13.47 58.30
N ASP A 773 55.27 -13.13 58.28
CA ASP A 773 54.41 -13.55 57.17
C ASP A 773 54.14 -12.36 56.26
N MET A 774 54.19 -12.59 54.95
CA MET A 774 54.01 -11.54 53.95
C MET A 774 52.89 -11.92 52.95
N THR A 775 51.84 -11.16 52.98
CA THR A 775 50.71 -11.36 52.00
C THR A 775 50.71 -10.25 50.97
N PHE A 776 50.67 -10.62 49.72
CA PHE A 776 50.52 -9.68 48.58
C PHE A 776 49.06 -9.71 48.09
N THR A 777 48.47 -8.53 47.98
CA THR A 777 47.13 -8.37 47.36
C THR A 777 47.27 -7.49 46.12
N VAL A 778 46.76 -7.96 45.02
CA VAL A 778 46.67 -7.19 43.76
C VAL A 778 45.27 -6.65 43.62
N SER A 779 45.11 -5.33 43.57
CA SER A 779 43.85 -4.64 43.31
C SER A 779 44.01 -3.70 42.13
N GLY A 780 43.49 -4.07 40.97
CA GLY A 780 43.72 -3.30 39.75
C GLY A 780 45.19 -3.35 39.30
N ASN A 781 45.82 -2.19 39.11
CA ASN A 781 47.24 -2.07 38.71
C ASN A 781 48.17 -1.88 39.92
N ASP A 782 47.65 -1.91 41.14
CA ASP A 782 48.45 -1.65 42.34
C ASP A 782 48.73 -2.96 43.07
N LEU A 783 49.99 -3.17 43.39
CA LEU A 783 50.47 -4.24 44.27
C LEU A 783 50.60 -3.71 45.69
N ALA A 784 49.75 -4.22 46.59
CA ALA A 784 49.87 -3.90 48.01
C ALA A 784 50.44 -5.12 48.79
N ALA A 785 51.47 -4.91 49.53
CA ALA A 785 52.01 -5.90 50.44
C ALA A 785 51.54 -5.63 51.85
N GLN A 786 51.00 -6.63 52.51
CA GLN A 786 50.67 -6.56 53.91
C GLN A 786 51.66 -7.46 54.70
N ILE A 787 52.39 -6.85 55.55
CA ILE A 787 53.34 -7.57 56.43
C ILE A 787 52.73 -7.69 57.81
N THR A 788 52.60 -8.90 58.29
CA THR A 788 52.13 -9.14 59.63
C THR A 788 53.31 -9.67 60.43
N THR A 789 53.67 -8.99 61.51
CA THR A 789 54.75 -9.40 62.42
C THR A 789 54.36 -9.07 63.83
N ASP A 790 54.82 -9.89 64.79
CA ASP A 790 54.73 -9.70 66.25
C ASP A 790 55.90 -8.87 66.81
N ARG A 791 56.84 -8.42 65.91
CA ARG A 791 58.00 -7.61 66.31
C ARG A 791 57.67 -6.10 66.12
N THR A 792 58.14 -5.31 67.09
CA THR A 792 57.93 -3.86 67.16
C THR A 792 58.82 -3.02 66.23
N HIS A 793 59.82 -3.62 65.61
CA HIS A 793 60.73 -2.92 64.65
C HIS A 793 61.19 -3.87 63.56
N VAL A 794 60.87 -3.48 62.31
CA VAL A 794 61.39 -4.10 61.08
C VAL A 794 62.12 -3.01 60.32
N GLU A 795 63.37 -3.08 60.03
CA GLU A 795 64.09 -2.24 59.07
C GLU A 795 64.12 -2.97 57.72
N PHE A 796 63.68 -2.29 56.69
CA PHE A 796 63.72 -2.78 55.33
C PHE A 796 65.05 -2.43 54.64
#